data_e4e61b5b5fa3a9225e6ad7600d95f275
#
_entry.id   e4e61b5b5fa3a9225e6ad7600d95f275
#
_cell.length_a   1.000
_cell.length_b   1.000
_cell.length_c   1.000
_cell.angle_alpha   90.00
_cell.angle_beta   90.00
_cell.angle_gamma   90.00
#
_symmetry.space_group_name_H-M   'P 1'
#
loop_
_entity.id
_entity.type
_entity.pdbx_description
1 polymer ?
#
loop_
_entity_poly.entity_id
_entity_poly.type
_entity_poly.pdbx_seq_one_letter_code
_entity_poly.pdbx_strand_id
1 'polypeptide(L)'
;MTRDPRYDVLFEPVQIGPVTARNRFYQVPHCNGMGHAMPNSVAGMRAMKAEGGWAVVATEECDIHASSDVLPYREARLWDQGDQDRLALMTERVHEHGALAAVELVHSGHNVSNRYSRLPVLGVSDCAVNSFDPVQACAMTRRDIADVRRWHRQAALRARDAGFDIVYVYAGHDLSLPMHFISRRHNRRTDEYGGSLENRVRLTRELLEDTKEAVGDRCGVAIRFAVDELLGDDGIASGAEGREVVEMLAELPDLWDVNVSDWANDSVTARFGEEGDQESYVAFVKQVTSKPVVGVGRFTSADAMVSQIKRGILDMIGAARPSIADPFLPRKIEEGRIEDIRECIGCNICVSGDRTQSPLRCTQNPTMGEEWRRGWHPEIIEYKGESEKVLVVGAGPAGLEAAMSLGQRGYDVALADSGDGGGRAVLESGLPGLSSYKRVSDYRLAQIAKLSNVSFFPGSEMDPASIAEFGADQVLIATGAKWRADGLGRVTHAPVPGIADHPEVLTPDDIMAGRLPGADAVLVYDDDHYYLGGVIAQLLADAGKAVTLVTPGPEVSCWTQNTMEQHRIEKALLDQGVTLIAKHTLSRVEKDCATFACNTTSRTLSVEVSALVMVTLRAPQNRLYFEFAGEAQEKLDELPFGILRIGDCLAPSTIAAAVYDGHRAARELDNLPDPDGVPFKREWSMIDRP
;
A
#
# COMPACT_ATOMS: atom_id res chain seq x y z
N MET A 1 -15.56 -18.80 -19.36
CA MET A 1 -14.38 -19.50 -19.91
C MET A 1 -14.00 -20.58 -18.91
N THR A 2 -13.28 -21.61 -19.28
CA THR A 2 -12.78 -22.64 -18.37
C THR A 2 -11.36 -22.33 -18.00
N ARG A 3 -10.94 -22.67 -16.78
CA ARG A 3 -9.55 -22.53 -16.31
C ARG A 3 -8.58 -23.20 -17.29
N ASP A 4 -7.47 -22.53 -17.59
CA ASP A 4 -6.36 -23.16 -18.34
C ASP A 4 -5.73 -24.25 -17.46
N PRO A 5 -5.58 -25.49 -17.97
CA PRO A 5 -4.99 -26.60 -17.20
C PRO A 5 -3.57 -26.31 -16.66
N ARG A 6 -2.83 -25.35 -17.24
CA ARG A 6 -1.53 -24.92 -16.71
C ARG A 6 -1.60 -24.45 -15.25
N TYR A 7 -2.74 -23.91 -14.85
CA TYR A 7 -3.00 -23.32 -13.52
C TYR A 7 -3.64 -24.29 -12.54
N ASP A 8 -3.94 -25.54 -12.92
CA ASP A 8 -4.62 -26.52 -12.06
C ASP A 8 -3.89 -26.74 -10.74
N VAL A 9 -2.56 -26.74 -10.78
CA VAL A 9 -1.72 -26.92 -9.58
C VAL A 9 -2.00 -25.86 -8.50
N LEU A 10 -2.44 -24.66 -8.84
CA LEU A 10 -2.78 -23.59 -7.89
C LEU A 10 -4.08 -23.90 -7.14
N PHE A 11 -4.91 -24.80 -7.64
CA PHE A 11 -6.22 -25.15 -7.08
C PHE A 11 -6.23 -26.51 -6.35
N GLU A 12 -5.07 -27.11 -6.19
CA GLU A 12 -4.94 -28.30 -5.36
C GLU A 12 -5.04 -27.94 -3.87
N PRO A 13 -5.74 -28.74 -3.05
CA PRO A 13 -5.85 -28.49 -1.62
C PRO A 13 -4.51 -28.69 -0.90
N VAL A 14 -4.32 -27.98 0.20
CA VAL A 14 -3.14 -28.06 1.06
C VAL A 14 -3.54 -28.34 2.51
N GLN A 15 -2.98 -29.39 3.11
CA GLN A 15 -3.21 -29.71 4.51
C GLN A 15 -2.33 -28.87 5.41
N ILE A 16 -2.92 -28.21 6.42
CA ILE A 16 -2.24 -27.37 7.42
C ILE A 16 -2.65 -27.87 8.81
N GLY A 17 -1.85 -28.76 9.39
CA GLY A 17 -2.26 -29.42 10.64
C GLY A 17 -3.63 -30.11 10.52
N PRO A 18 -4.61 -29.78 11.37
CA PRO A 18 -5.93 -30.40 11.33
C PRO A 18 -6.87 -29.82 10.24
N VAL A 19 -6.53 -28.70 9.60
CA VAL A 19 -7.38 -28.00 8.62
C VAL A 19 -6.85 -28.12 7.20
N THR A 20 -7.73 -27.99 6.21
CA THR A 20 -7.36 -28.09 4.79
C THR A 20 -7.73 -26.82 4.03
N ALA A 21 -6.74 -26.12 3.50
CA ALA A 21 -6.95 -25.03 2.55
C ALA A 21 -7.42 -25.59 1.20
N ARG A 22 -8.49 -25.04 0.63
CA ARG A 22 -9.13 -25.55 -0.61
C ARG A 22 -8.31 -25.36 -1.88
N ASN A 23 -7.31 -24.47 -1.84
CA ASN A 23 -6.37 -24.17 -2.93
C ASN A 23 -5.08 -23.58 -2.35
N ARG A 24 -4.14 -23.18 -3.21
CA ARG A 24 -2.81 -22.70 -2.82
C ARG A 24 -2.70 -21.17 -2.70
N PHE A 25 -3.81 -20.43 -2.68
CA PHE A 25 -3.81 -18.97 -2.51
C PHE A 25 -3.99 -18.61 -1.03
N TYR A 26 -3.01 -17.90 -0.50
CA TYR A 26 -2.96 -17.51 0.91
C TYR A 26 -2.87 -16.00 1.06
N GLN A 27 -3.92 -15.35 1.57
CA GLN A 27 -3.80 -13.95 1.96
C GLN A 27 -3.08 -13.89 3.31
N VAL A 28 -1.78 -13.57 3.25
CA VAL A 28 -0.91 -13.48 4.44
C VAL A 28 -1.28 -12.28 5.32
N PRO A 29 -0.91 -12.28 6.61
CA PRO A 29 -1.14 -11.12 7.48
C PRO A 29 -0.64 -9.82 6.87
N HIS A 30 -1.47 -8.78 6.92
CA HIS A 30 -1.10 -7.43 6.49
C HIS A 30 -1.91 -6.37 7.21
N CYS A 31 -1.25 -5.26 7.52
CA CYS A 31 -1.83 -4.06 8.12
C CYS A 31 -2.94 -3.46 7.24
N ASN A 32 -3.83 -2.68 7.85
CA ASN A 32 -4.99 -2.09 7.17
C ASN A 32 -5.38 -0.71 7.70
N GLY A 33 -4.75 -0.22 8.77
CA GLY A 33 -5.05 1.08 9.39
C GLY A 33 -6.43 1.17 10.06
N MET A 34 -7.13 0.05 10.21
CA MET A 34 -8.48 -0.05 10.81
C MET A 34 -8.45 -0.74 12.18
N GLY A 35 -7.70 -1.84 12.28
CA GLY A 35 -7.45 -2.61 13.49
C GLY A 35 -8.70 -2.88 14.34
N HIS A 36 -8.52 -2.92 15.66
CA HIS A 36 -9.59 -3.13 16.62
C HIS A 36 -10.68 -2.03 16.64
N ALA A 37 -10.39 -0.85 16.06
CA ALA A 37 -11.30 0.30 16.09
C ALA A 37 -12.40 0.23 15.02
N MET A 38 -12.20 -0.56 13.96
CA MET A 38 -13.13 -0.64 12.82
C MET A 38 -13.44 -2.11 12.44
N PRO A 39 -14.01 -2.92 13.36
CA PRO A 39 -14.19 -4.36 13.17
C PRO A 39 -15.10 -4.71 11.98
N ASN A 40 -16.13 -3.93 11.71
CA ASN A 40 -17.00 -4.19 10.55
C ASN A 40 -16.30 -3.90 9.22
N SER A 41 -15.48 -2.84 9.17
CA SER A 41 -14.68 -2.50 7.99
C SER A 41 -13.63 -3.58 7.71
N VAL A 42 -12.94 -4.06 8.75
CA VAL A 42 -12.01 -5.20 8.67
C VAL A 42 -12.73 -6.44 8.16
N ALA A 43 -13.85 -6.81 8.78
CA ALA A 43 -14.63 -7.98 8.39
C ALA A 43 -15.12 -7.89 6.94
N GLY A 44 -15.63 -6.73 6.50
CA GLY A 44 -16.07 -6.50 5.12
C GLY A 44 -14.94 -6.66 4.10
N MET A 45 -13.80 -6.04 4.36
CA MET A 45 -12.62 -6.12 3.49
C MET A 45 -12.09 -7.55 3.38
N ARG A 46 -12.02 -8.29 4.51
CA ARG A 46 -11.53 -9.68 4.53
C ARG A 46 -12.52 -10.64 3.86
N ALA A 47 -13.83 -10.42 4.01
CA ALA A 47 -14.86 -11.19 3.34
C ALA A 47 -14.71 -11.14 1.81
N MET A 48 -14.44 -9.96 1.22
CA MET A 48 -14.24 -9.83 -0.22
C MET A 48 -13.09 -10.70 -0.75
N LYS A 49 -12.03 -10.86 0.04
CA LYS A 49 -10.92 -11.76 -0.34
C LYS A 49 -11.34 -13.23 -0.27
N ALA A 50 -12.06 -13.63 0.77
CA ALA A 50 -12.61 -14.98 0.89
C ALA A 50 -13.57 -15.31 -0.26
N GLU A 51 -14.46 -14.37 -0.60
CA GLU A 51 -15.36 -14.47 -1.77
C GLU A 51 -14.58 -14.58 -3.06
N GLY A 52 -13.51 -13.81 -3.21
CA GLY A 52 -12.61 -13.80 -4.38
C GLY A 52 -11.75 -15.06 -4.54
N GLY A 53 -11.88 -16.04 -3.64
CA GLY A 53 -11.28 -17.36 -3.81
C GLY A 53 -10.00 -17.62 -3.03
N TRP A 54 -9.54 -16.69 -2.19
CA TRP A 54 -8.42 -16.97 -1.29
C TRP A 54 -8.80 -18.08 -0.30
N ALA A 55 -7.98 -19.13 -0.21
CA ALA A 55 -8.29 -20.27 0.63
C ALA A 55 -8.07 -19.98 2.11
N VAL A 56 -7.13 -19.08 2.42
CA VAL A 56 -6.87 -18.60 3.77
C VAL A 56 -6.86 -17.07 3.74
N VAL A 57 -7.52 -16.47 4.74
CA VAL A 57 -7.59 -15.02 4.92
C VAL A 57 -7.14 -14.68 6.35
N ALA A 58 -6.02 -13.97 6.45
CA ALA A 58 -5.41 -13.62 7.73
C ALA A 58 -5.76 -12.21 8.20
N THR A 59 -5.62 -11.96 9.51
CA THR A 59 -5.64 -10.62 10.11
C THR A 59 -4.42 -9.80 9.68
N GLU A 60 -4.19 -8.68 10.30
CA GLU A 60 -2.89 -8.05 10.56
C GLU A 60 -2.25 -8.66 11.81
N GLU A 61 -1.11 -8.10 12.27
CA GLU A 61 -0.59 -8.41 13.59
C GLU A 61 -1.64 -8.08 14.65
N CYS A 62 -1.78 -8.99 15.66
CA CYS A 62 -2.82 -8.94 16.67
C CYS A 62 -2.18 -8.97 18.05
N ASP A 63 -2.24 -7.86 18.77
CA ASP A 63 -1.66 -7.71 20.10
C ASP A 63 -2.28 -8.69 21.12
N ILE A 64 -1.44 -9.42 21.83
CA ILE A 64 -1.88 -10.42 22.82
C ILE A 64 -2.12 -9.85 24.22
N HIS A 65 -1.54 -8.68 24.54
CA HIS A 65 -1.63 -8.08 25.89
C HIS A 65 -1.28 -6.58 25.85
N ALA A 66 -1.84 -5.81 26.77
CA ALA A 66 -1.63 -4.37 26.88
C ALA A 66 -0.17 -3.94 27.13
N SER A 67 0.75 -4.84 27.49
CA SER A 67 2.19 -4.54 27.56
C SER A 67 2.90 -4.54 26.19
N SER A 68 2.13 -4.80 25.13
CA SER A 68 2.56 -4.74 23.74
C SER A 68 1.54 -3.94 22.95
N ASP A 69 1.54 -2.66 23.11
CA ASP A 69 0.55 -1.75 22.55
C ASP A 69 1.13 -1.09 21.29
N VAL A 70 0.80 -1.63 20.12
CA VAL A 70 1.34 -1.20 18.82
C VAL A 70 0.76 0.16 18.42
N LEU A 71 1.47 1.21 18.78
CA LEU A 71 1.20 2.58 18.34
C LEU A 71 2.48 3.17 17.70
N PRO A 72 2.32 3.99 16.70
CA PRO A 72 1.13 4.73 16.25
C PRO A 72 0.20 3.97 15.31
N TYR A 73 0.46 2.71 15.01
CA TYR A 73 -0.34 1.93 14.06
C TYR A 73 -1.60 1.37 14.73
N ARG A 74 -2.69 1.25 13.97
CA ARG A 74 -3.92 0.63 14.45
C ARG A 74 -3.93 -0.83 14.03
N GLU A 75 -3.60 -1.71 15.00
CA GLU A 75 -3.59 -3.14 14.78
C GLU A 75 -4.75 -3.83 15.51
N ALA A 76 -5.00 -5.09 15.19
CA ALA A 76 -5.94 -5.92 15.90
C ALA A 76 -5.47 -6.19 17.34
N ARG A 77 -6.41 -6.51 18.19
CA ARG A 77 -6.15 -6.86 19.61
C ARG A 77 -6.91 -8.12 19.97
N LEU A 78 -6.37 -8.86 20.91
CA LEU A 78 -7.01 -10.04 21.49
C LEU A 78 -6.76 -10.11 22.99
N TRP A 79 -6.93 -8.98 23.67
CA TRP A 79 -6.65 -8.81 25.09
C TRP A 79 -7.74 -9.41 25.97
N ASP A 80 -9.00 -9.29 25.55
CA ASP A 80 -10.16 -9.67 26.34
C ASP A 80 -11.31 -10.26 25.47
N GLN A 81 -12.47 -10.46 26.09
CA GLN A 81 -13.67 -10.97 25.42
C GLN A 81 -14.23 -10.01 24.39
N GLY A 82 -14.16 -8.69 24.63
CA GLY A 82 -14.64 -7.70 23.68
C GLY A 82 -13.85 -7.69 22.38
N ASP A 83 -12.55 -7.92 22.44
CA ASP A 83 -11.69 -8.08 21.27
C ASP A 83 -11.98 -9.41 20.55
N GLN A 84 -12.21 -10.49 21.29
CA GLN A 84 -12.62 -11.78 20.73
C GLN A 84 -13.93 -11.64 19.92
N ASP A 85 -14.94 -10.97 20.48
CA ASP A 85 -16.24 -10.76 19.81
C ASP A 85 -16.11 -9.94 18.52
N ARG A 86 -15.21 -8.95 18.50
CA ARG A 86 -14.92 -8.14 17.29
C ARG A 86 -14.24 -8.97 16.20
N LEU A 87 -13.30 -9.82 16.57
CA LEU A 87 -12.60 -10.69 15.60
C LEU A 87 -13.50 -11.85 15.12
N ALA A 88 -14.46 -12.30 15.92
CA ALA A 88 -15.46 -13.27 15.50
C ALA A 88 -16.28 -12.78 14.30
N LEU A 89 -16.56 -11.47 14.18
CA LEU A 89 -17.20 -10.90 12.99
C LEU A 89 -16.40 -11.18 11.70
N MET A 90 -15.08 -11.11 11.78
CA MET A 90 -14.22 -11.40 10.64
C MET A 90 -14.26 -12.88 10.28
N THR A 91 -14.12 -13.77 11.26
CA THR A 91 -14.11 -15.23 11.00
C THR A 91 -15.44 -15.69 10.42
N GLU A 92 -16.57 -15.23 10.98
CA GLU A 92 -17.91 -15.52 10.45
C GLU A 92 -18.02 -15.12 8.97
N ARG A 93 -17.62 -13.89 8.61
CA ARG A 93 -17.69 -13.40 7.23
C ARG A 93 -16.74 -14.14 6.27
N VAL A 94 -15.58 -14.53 6.73
CA VAL A 94 -14.63 -15.33 5.95
C VAL A 94 -15.19 -16.74 5.69
N HIS A 95 -15.77 -17.35 6.72
CA HIS A 95 -16.36 -18.69 6.63
C HIS A 95 -17.60 -18.75 5.73
N GLU A 96 -18.39 -17.66 5.61
CA GLU A 96 -19.53 -17.59 4.66
C GLU A 96 -19.10 -17.96 3.23
N HIS A 97 -17.83 -17.74 2.88
CA HIS A 97 -17.26 -18.05 1.56
C HIS A 97 -16.39 -19.32 1.54
N GLY A 98 -16.40 -20.11 2.61
CA GLY A 98 -15.65 -21.38 2.70
C GLY A 98 -14.14 -21.23 2.70
N ALA A 99 -13.63 -20.08 3.10
CA ALA A 99 -12.20 -19.84 3.34
C ALA A 99 -11.86 -20.09 4.82
N LEU A 100 -10.59 -20.40 5.10
CA LEU A 100 -10.05 -20.48 6.45
C LEU A 100 -9.67 -19.08 6.96
N ALA A 101 -9.90 -18.82 8.24
CA ALA A 101 -9.49 -17.59 8.92
C ALA A 101 -8.20 -17.81 9.71
N ALA A 102 -7.23 -16.90 9.59
CA ALA A 102 -5.96 -16.96 10.31
C ALA A 102 -5.73 -15.70 11.15
N VAL A 103 -5.06 -15.83 12.31
CA VAL A 103 -4.69 -14.72 13.18
C VAL A 103 -3.20 -14.74 13.50
N GLU A 104 -2.54 -13.58 13.37
CA GLU A 104 -1.13 -13.41 13.68
C GLU A 104 -0.95 -12.81 15.09
N LEU A 105 -0.65 -13.65 16.07
CA LEU A 105 -0.48 -13.21 17.46
C LEU A 105 0.91 -12.58 17.67
N VAL A 106 0.95 -11.39 18.25
CA VAL A 106 2.18 -10.63 18.47
C VAL A 106 2.32 -10.09 19.89
N HIS A 107 3.54 -10.10 20.39
CA HIS A 107 4.04 -9.21 21.42
C HIS A 107 5.24 -8.47 20.82
N SER A 108 5.10 -7.15 20.63
CA SER A 108 6.06 -6.35 19.86
C SER A 108 7.38 -6.04 20.60
N GLY A 109 7.46 -6.41 21.89
CA GLY A 109 8.69 -6.19 22.68
C GLY A 109 9.12 -4.72 22.66
N HIS A 110 10.41 -4.47 22.38
CA HIS A 110 10.97 -3.13 22.33
C HIS A 110 10.72 -2.39 21.00
N ASN A 111 9.93 -2.95 20.12
CA ASN A 111 9.56 -2.24 18.86
C ASN A 111 8.66 -1.03 19.13
N VAL A 112 7.86 -1.08 20.19
CA VAL A 112 6.85 -0.08 20.52
C VAL A 112 7.07 0.60 21.87
N SER A 113 6.42 1.72 22.11
CA SER A 113 6.57 2.54 23.32
C SER A 113 5.37 2.49 24.26
N ASN A 114 4.36 1.65 23.99
CA ASN A 114 3.15 1.47 24.80
C ASN A 114 2.43 2.80 25.13
N ARG A 115 2.25 3.66 24.13
CA ARG A 115 1.70 5.02 24.33
C ARG A 115 0.26 5.03 24.85
N TYR A 116 -0.55 4.06 24.45
CA TYR A 116 -1.96 3.98 24.85
C TYR A 116 -2.10 3.37 26.23
N SER A 117 -1.50 2.22 26.46
CA SER A 117 -1.56 1.50 27.75
C SER A 117 -0.71 2.16 28.84
N ARG A 118 0.37 2.85 28.45
CA ARG A 118 1.36 3.48 29.35
C ARG A 118 2.09 2.47 30.27
N LEU A 119 2.06 1.19 29.93
CA LEU A 119 2.80 0.17 30.66
C LEU A 119 4.30 0.23 30.32
N PRO A 120 5.20 -0.17 31.26
CA PRO A 120 6.61 -0.29 30.95
C PRO A 120 6.85 -1.21 29.76
N VAL A 121 7.77 -0.82 28.87
CA VAL A 121 8.14 -1.63 27.71
C VAL A 121 9.02 -2.78 28.15
N LEU A 122 8.66 -3.98 27.72
CA LEU A 122 9.40 -5.22 27.96
C LEU A 122 10.25 -5.55 26.73
N GLY A 123 11.55 -5.77 26.90
CA GLY A 123 12.47 -6.14 25.84
C GLY A 123 13.25 -7.40 26.16
N VAL A 124 13.87 -8.01 25.18
CA VAL A 124 14.78 -9.13 25.40
C VAL A 124 15.99 -8.72 26.24
N SER A 125 16.45 -7.47 26.08
CA SER A 125 17.53 -6.83 26.81
C SER A 125 17.18 -5.36 27.08
N ASP A 126 17.93 -4.69 27.96
CA ASP A 126 17.80 -3.23 28.13
C ASP A 126 18.26 -2.52 26.86
N CYS A 127 17.37 -1.74 26.25
CA CYS A 127 17.65 -1.04 25.01
C CYS A 127 16.68 0.14 24.80
N ALA A 128 16.99 1.04 23.89
CA ALA A 128 16.01 1.98 23.37
C ALA A 128 14.94 1.26 22.56
N VAL A 129 13.71 1.79 22.54
CA VAL A 129 12.68 1.29 21.63
C VAL A 129 13.02 1.64 20.17
N ASN A 130 12.54 0.84 19.21
CA ASN A 130 12.77 1.11 17.78
C ASN A 130 11.95 2.31 17.27
N SER A 131 10.86 2.67 17.95
CA SER A 131 10.10 3.89 17.63
C SER A 131 10.88 5.15 17.97
N PHE A 132 10.47 6.29 17.40
CA PHE A 132 11.12 7.60 17.66
C PHE A 132 10.90 8.15 19.07
N ASP A 133 10.26 7.40 19.95
CA ASP A 133 9.99 7.85 21.32
C ASP A 133 11.24 7.79 22.20
N PRO A 134 11.47 8.76 23.08
CA PRO A 134 12.57 8.74 24.06
C PRO A 134 12.24 7.76 25.22
N VAL A 135 11.97 6.52 24.90
CA VAL A 135 11.58 5.45 25.82
C VAL A 135 12.61 4.31 25.74
N GLN A 136 12.80 3.63 26.85
CA GLN A 136 13.65 2.44 26.94
C GLN A 136 12.84 1.24 27.41
N ALA A 137 13.16 0.10 26.84
CA ALA A 137 12.65 -1.19 27.29
C ALA A 137 13.55 -1.72 28.43
N CYS A 138 12.93 -2.38 29.40
CA CYS A 138 13.66 -3.14 30.42
C CYS A 138 13.80 -4.61 29.99
N ALA A 139 14.95 -5.18 30.31
CA ALA A 139 15.21 -6.61 30.09
C ALA A 139 14.20 -7.47 30.88
N MET A 140 13.49 -8.35 30.19
CA MET A 140 12.53 -9.27 30.78
C MET A 140 13.21 -10.20 31.79
N THR A 141 12.59 -10.34 32.95
CA THR A 141 12.92 -11.42 33.90
C THR A 141 12.35 -12.77 33.41
N ARG A 142 12.75 -13.88 34.00
CA ARG A 142 12.12 -15.18 33.73
C ARG A 142 10.61 -15.19 34.02
N ARG A 143 10.17 -14.38 34.98
CA ARG A 143 8.74 -14.21 35.28
C ARG A 143 8.02 -13.51 34.15
N ASP A 144 8.59 -12.45 33.60
CA ASP A 144 8.00 -11.72 32.46
C ASP A 144 7.91 -12.63 31.23
N ILE A 145 8.93 -13.48 30.99
CA ILE A 145 8.88 -14.48 29.92
C ILE A 145 7.73 -15.49 30.15
N ALA A 146 7.57 -15.96 31.35
CA ALA A 146 6.47 -16.86 31.70
C ALA A 146 5.10 -16.15 31.56
N ASP A 147 5.03 -14.87 31.88
CA ASP A 147 3.82 -14.05 31.70
C ASP A 147 3.49 -13.87 30.22
N VAL A 148 4.47 -13.58 29.35
CA VAL A 148 4.27 -13.51 27.89
C VAL A 148 3.76 -14.84 27.34
N ARG A 149 4.34 -15.97 27.72
CA ARG A 149 3.86 -17.29 27.33
C ARG A 149 2.40 -17.50 27.73
N ARG A 150 2.06 -17.14 28.97
CA ARG A 150 0.68 -17.22 29.46
C ARG A 150 -0.28 -16.33 28.66
N TRP A 151 0.10 -15.09 28.38
CA TRP A 151 -0.73 -14.16 27.56
C TRP A 151 -0.92 -14.67 26.14
N HIS A 152 0.14 -15.18 25.53
CA HIS A 152 0.08 -15.77 24.19
C HIS A 152 -0.87 -16.98 24.17
N ARG A 153 -0.74 -17.89 25.15
CA ARG A 153 -1.65 -19.03 25.31
C ARG A 153 -3.11 -18.58 25.47
N GLN A 154 -3.37 -17.54 26.26
CA GLN A 154 -4.73 -17.00 26.44
C GLN A 154 -5.27 -16.38 25.14
N ALA A 155 -4.45 -15.66 24.41
CA ALA A 155 -4.81 -15.12 23.10
C ALA A 155 -5.09 -16.24 22.08
N ALA A 156 -4.29 -17.31 22.08
CA ALA A 156 -4.53 -18.48 21.22
C ALA A 156 -5.88 -19.18 21.55
N LEU A 157 -6.24 -19.27 22.83
CA LEU A 157 -7.55 -19.79 23.25
C LEU A 157 -8.70 -18.89 22.77
N ARG A 158 -8.58 -17.57 22.93
CA ARG A 158 -9.57 -16.61 22.42
C ARG A 158 -9.66 -16.66 20.89
N ALA A 159 -8.53 -16.78 20.18
CA ALA A 159 -8.50 -16.94 18.74
C ALA A 159 -9.29 -18.18 18.28
N ARG A 160 -9.03 -19.33 18.90
CA ARG A 160 -9.78 -20.56 18.66
C ARG A 160 -11.29 -20.36 18.91
N ASP A 161 -11.64 -19.71 20.01
CA ASP A 161 -13.04 -19.52 20.42
C ASP A 161 -13.74 -18.41 19.60
N ALA A 162 -12.98 -17.48 18.98
CA ALA A 162 -13.44 -16.54 17.96
C ALA A 162 -13.64 -17.20 16.58
N GLY A 163 -13.26 -18.48 16.41
CA GLY A 163 -13.47 -19.21 15.16
C GLY A 163 -12.29 -19.21 14.20
N PHE A 164 -11.09 -18.81 14.61
CA PHE A 164 -9.92 -18.91 13.74
C PHE A 164 -9.50 -20.38 13.54
N ASP A 165 -9.11 -20.69 12.29
CA ASP A 165 -8.65 -22.01 11.87
C ASP A 165 -7.13 -22.17 11.97
N ILE A 166 -6.40 -21.06 11.90
CA ILE A 166 -4.93 -21.02 11.95
C ILE A 166 -4.47 -19.92 12.91
N VAL A 167 -3.57 -20.27 13.82
CA VAL A 167 -2.98 -19.36 14.80
C VAL A 167 -1.48 -19.27 14.57
N TYR A 168 -0.98 -18.06 14.39
CA TYR A 168 0.44 -17.80 14.15
C TYR A 168 1.20 -17.48 15.42
N VAL A 169 2.45 -17.96 15.47
CA VAL A 169 3.54 -17.39 16.27
C VAL A 169 4.37 -16.51 15.34
N TYR A 170 4.44 -15.22 15.64
CA TYR A 170 5.11 -14.24 14.78
C TYR A 170 6.54 -13.98 15.21
N ALA A 171 7.50 -14.27 14.31
CA ALA A 171 8.94 -14.08 14.48
C ALA A 171 9.54 -13.40 13.23
N GLY A 172 9.03 -12.23 12.85
CA GLY A 172 9.44 -11.57 11.61
C GLY A 172 9.52 -10.05 11.72
N HIS A 173 10.01 -9.43 10.65
CA HIS A 173 10.07 -8.00 10.37
C HIS A 173 10.82 -7.13 11.40
N ASP A 174 11.56 -7.71 12.34
CA ASP A 174 12.12 -7.01 13.52
C ASP A 174 11.04 -6.31 14.38
N LEU A 175 9.78 -6.76 14.26
CA LEU A 175 8.62 -6.17 14.94
C LEU A 175 8.16 -6.96 16.16
N SER A 176 8.62 -8.21 16.32
CA SER A 176 8.07 -9.15 17.30
C SER A 176 9.09 -9.62 18.33
N LEU A 177 8.62 -9.84 19.54
CA LEU A 177 9.47 -10.31 20.63
C LEU A 177 10.16 -11.65 20.32
N PRO A 178 9.55 -12.68 19.71
CA PRO A 178 10.24 -13.89 19.30
C PRO A 178 11.42 -13.63 18.38
N MET A 179 11.28 -12.72 17.39
CA MET A 179 12.39 -12.33 16.52
C MET A 179 13.52 -11.66 17.29
N HIS A 180 13.18 -10.77 18.24
CA HIS A 180 14.18 -10.12 19.10
C HIS A 180 14.97 -11.11 19.97
N PHE A 181 14.33 -12.21 20.41
CA PHE A 181 15.02 -13.28 21.14
C PHE A 181 15.98 -14.07 20.24
N ILE A 182 15.61 -14.34 18.99
CA ILE A 182 16.44 -15.07 18.04
C ILE A 182 17.66 -14.24 17.60
N SER A 183 17.46 -12.95 17.28
CA SER A 183 18.51 -12.08 16.74
C SER A 183 19.59 -11.75 17.76
N ARG A 184 20.88 -12.00 17.40
CA ARG A 184 22.04 -11.60 18.21
C ARG A 184 22.14 -10.09 18.42
N ARG A 185 21.62 -9.33 17.49
CA ARG A 185 21.59 -7.87 17.53
C ARG A 185 20.90 -7.36 18.79
N HIS A 186 19.82 -8.01 19.19
CA HIS A 186 18.98 -7.60 20.32
C HIS A 186 19.23 -8.41 21.58
N ASN A 187 19.50 -9.72 21.44
CA ASN A 187 19.59 -10.64 22.58
C ASN A 187 20.99 -10.66 23.18
N ARG A 188 21.16 -9.97 24.31
CA ARG A 188 22.40 -9.92 25.11
C ARG A 188 22.28 -10.70 26.41
N ARG A 189 21.30 -11.60 26.53
CA ARG A 189 21.04 -12.38 27.73
C ARG A 189 22.15 -13.41 27.96
N THR A 190 22.36 -13.73 29.23
CA THR A 190 23.34 -14.75 29.70
C THR A 190 22.70 -15.95 30.37
N ASP A 191 21.35 -15.99 30.39
CA ASP A 191 20.57 -17.12 30.91
C ASP A 191 20.20 -18.10 29.77
N GLU A 192 19.33 -19.06 30.09
CA GLU A 192 18.85 -20.11 29.17
C GLU A 192 18.06 -19.58 27.94
N TYR A 193 17.79 -18.30 27.85
CA TYR A 193 17.16 -17.63 26.71
C TYR A 193 18.15 -16.78 25.87
N GLY A 194 19.46 -16.88 26.16
CA GLY A 194 20.48 -16.11 25.44
C GLY A 194 21.77 -16.89 25.18
N GLY A 195 22.73 -16.29 24.51
CA GLY A 195 23.98 -16.88 24.10
C GLY A 195 23.89 -17.78 22.89
N SER A 196 23.82 -19.10 23.04
CA SER A 196 23.74 -20.03 21.91
C SER A 196 22.44 -19.84 21.09
N LEU A 197 22.46 -20.21 19.82
CA LEU A 197 21.27 -20.13 18.97
C LEU A 197 20.11 -20.97 19.53
N GLU A 198 20.39 -22.15 20.04
CA GLU A 198 19.39 -23.02 20.70
C GLU A 198 18.67 -22.30 21.84
N ASN A 199 19.41 -21.57 22.68
CA ASN A 199 18.84 -20.77 23.75
C ASN A 199 18.02 -19.59 23.23
N ARG A 200 18.49 -18.93 22.19
CA ARG A 200 17.78 -17.78 21.58
C ARG A 200 16.48 -18.21 20.89
N VAL A 201 16.42 -19.39 20.34
CA VAL A 201 15.23 -19.98 19.71
C VAL A 201 14.22 -20.53 20.75
N ARG A 202 14.65 -20.73 22.00
CA ARG A 202 13.86 -21.35 23.06
C ARG A 202 12.46 -20.73 23.22
N LEU A 203 12.35 -19.41 23.34
CA LEU A 203 11.04 -18.76 23.50
C LEU A 203 10.11 -19.07 22.31
N THR A 204 10.60 -19.00 21.10
CA THR A 204 9.81 -19.29 19.88
C THR A 204 9.31 -20.74 19.90
N ARG A 205 10.17 -21.68 20.26
CA ARG A 205 9.80 -23.10 20.42
C ARG A 205 8.69 -23.26 21.45
N GLU A 206 8.88 -22.69 22.66
CA GLU A 206 7.92 -22.77 23.76
C GLU A 206 6.57 -22.15 23.40
N LEU A 207 6.55 -21.02 22.64
CA LEU A 207 5.31 -20.41 22.16
C LEU A 207 4.58 -21.30 21.15
N LEU A 208 5.31 -21.96 20.25
CA LEU A 208 4.72 -22.94 19.31
C LEU A 208 4.11 -24.13 20.05
N GLU A 209 4.83 -24.69 21.02
CA GLU A 209 4.36 -25.81 21.85
C GLU A 209 3.12 -25.41 22.69
N ASP A 210 3.17 -24.26 23.36
CA ASP A 210 2.07 -23.71 24.17
C ASP A 210 0.82 -23.44 23.30
N THR A 211 1.02 -22.95 22.06
CA THR A 211 -0.07 -22.70 21.12
C THR A 211 -0.71 -24.01 20.66
N LYS A 212 0.09 -25.00 20.26
CA LYS A 212 -0.42 -26.32 19.86
C LYS A 212 -1.22 -26.99 21.01
N GLU A 213 -0.71 -26.91 22.23
CA GLU A 213 -1.45 -27.44 23.40
C GLU A 213 -2.77 -26.68 23.61
N ALA A 214 -2.77 -25.35 23.43
CA ALA A 214 -3.95 -24.54 23.68
C ALA A 214 -5.06 -24.78 22.62
N VAL A 215 -4.71 -24.88 21.35
CA VAL A 215 -5.70 -25.01 20.28
C VAL A 215 -6.07 -26.45 19.95
N GLY A 216 -5.21 -27.43 20.31
CA GLY A 216 -5.41 -28.87 20.08
C GLY A 216 -5.66 -29.18 18.58
N ASP A 217 -6.59 -30.09 18.34
CA ASP A 217 -6.94 -30.51 16.96
C ASP A 217 -7.95 -29.58 16.26
N ARG A 218 -8.16 -28.38 16.78
CA ARG A 218 -9.12 -27.43 16.21
C ARG A 218 -8.48 -26.44 15.24
N CYS A 219 -7.22 -26.07 15.46
CA CYS A 219 -6.54 -25.08 14.63
C CYS A 219 -5.16 -25.58 14.19
N GLY A 220 -4.75 -25.21 12.98
CA GLY A 220 -3.35 -25.30 12.57
C GLY A 220 -2.51 -24.24 13.28
N VAL A 221 -1.25 -24.55 13.56
CA VAL A 221 -0.29 -23.61 14.16
C VAL A 221 0.78 -23.24 13.14
N ALA A 222 0.81 -21.98 12.78
CA ALA A 222 1.78 -21.44 11.83
C ALA A 222 2.91 -20.68 12.56
N ILE A 223 4.06 -20.62 11.93
CA ILE A 223 5.10 -19.65 12.28
C ILE A 223 5.29 -18.69 11.09
N ARG A 224 5.38 -17.39 11.36
CA ARG A 224 5.91 -16.44 10.39
C ARG A 224 7.32 -16.06 10.81
N PHE A 225 8.29 -16.29 9.90
CA PHE A 225 9.70 -16.15 10.23
C PHE A 225 10.47 -15.38 9.15
N ALA A 226 11.21 -14.33 9.57
CA ALA A 226 12.17 -13.65 8.71
C ALA A 226 13.45 -14.47 8.65
N VAL A 227 13.63 -15.21 7.55
CA VAL A 227 14.77 -16.14 7.36
C VAL A 227 16.11 -15.43 7.16
N ASP A 228 16.07 -14.13 6.82
CA ASP A 228 17.24 -13.29 6.62
C ASP A 228 16.91 -11.84 7.04
N GLU A 229 17.76 -11.23 7.86
CA GLU A 229 17.60 -9.82 8.27
C GLU A 229 18.22 -8.82 7.28
N LEU A 230 18.92 -9.30 6.25
CA LEU A 230 19.70 -8.50 5.28
C LEU A 230 20.77 -7.62 5.93
N LEU A 231 21.31 -8.05 7.07
CA LEU A 231 22.35 -7.35 7.85
C LEU A 231 23.71 -8.08 7.78
N GLY A 232 23.83 -9.10 6.95
CA GLY A 232 25.04 -9.92 6.83
C GLY A 232 25.40 -10.57 8.18
N ASP A 233 26.65 -10.43 8.61
CA ASP A 233 27.15 -11.05 9.84
C ASP A 233 26.57 -10.44 11.14
N ASP A 234 25.96 -9.26 11.06
CA ASP A 234 25.34 -8.58 12.20
C ASP A 234 23.93 -9.06 12.52
N GLY A 235 23.31 -9.83 11.63
CA GLY A 235 21.95 -10.34 11.73
C GLY A 235 21.83 -11.84 11.49
N ILE A 236 20.59 -12.29 11.40
CA ILE A 236 20.23 -13.64 10.94
C ILE A 236 20.37 -13.66 9.43
N ALA A 237 21.11 -14.63 8.88
CA ALA A 237 21.28 -14.83 7.47
C ALA A 237 20.72 -16.18 7.01
N SER A 238 20.04 -16.23 5.88
CA SER A 238 19.40 -17.43 5.28
C SER A 238 20.40 -18.56 4.98
N GLY A 239 21.66 -18.22 4.72
CA GLY A 239 22.75 -19.17 4.54
C GLY A 239 23.43 -19.65 5.82
N ALA A 240 23.01 -19.17 7.00
CA ALA A 240 23.63 -19.44 8.30
C ALA A 240 22.55 -19.66 9.37
N GLU A 241 22.49 -18.81 10.41
CA GLU A 241 21.55 -18.98 11.55
C GLU A 241 20.08 -19.04 11.12
N GLY A 242 19.67 -18.34 10.05
CA GLY A 242 18.29 -18.45 9.55
C GLY A 242 17.93 -19.88 9.14
N ARG A 243 18.85 -20.57 8.46
CA ARG A 243 18.69 -21.97 8.11
C ARG A 243 18.68 -22.88 9.34
N GLU A 244 19.61 -22.66 10.28
CA GLU A 244 19.68 -23.44 11.52
C GLU A 244 18.40 -23.30 12.36
N VAL A 245 17.78 -22.11 12.42
CA VAL A 245 16.47 -21.91 13.08
C VAL A 245 15.39 -22.76 12.44
N VAL A 246 15.32 -22.74 11.10
CA VAL A 246 14.35 -23.57 10.37
C VAL A 246 14.62 -25.06 10.63
N GLU A 247 15.86 -25.51 10.61
CA GLU A 247 16.24 -26.90 10.93
C GLU A 247 15.85 -27.30 12.36
N MET A 248 16.03 -26.43 13.35
CA MET A 248 15.67 -26.69 14.75
C MET A 248 14.15 -26.79 14.98
N LEU A 249 13.35 -26.12 14.17
CA LEU A 249 11.89 -26.05 14.32
C LEU A 249 11.14 -26.74 13.20
N ALA A 250 11.81 -27.40 12.26
CA ALA A 250 11.32 -27.83 10.95
C ALA A 250 9.92 -28.45 10.97
N GLU A 251 9.64 -29.38 11.88
CA GLU A 251 8.39 -30.14 11.94
C GLU A 251 7.44 -29.68 13.06
N LEU A 252 7.84 -28.67 13.85
CA LEU A 252 7.05 -28.21 14.98
C LEU A 252 5.81 -27.41 14.57
N PRO A 253 5.88 -26.38 13.70
CA PRO A 253 4.69 -25.73 13.19
C PRO A 253 3.98 -26.60 12.15
N ASP A 254 2.73 -26.29 11.84
CA ASP A 254 1.96 -26.95 10.78
C ASP A 254 2.07 -26.22 9.45
N LEU A 255 2.57 -24.99 9.46
CA LEU A 255 2.82 -24.13 8.29
C LEU A 255 4.00 -23.19 8.58
N TRP A 256 4.86 -23.02 7.60
CA TRP A 256 5.88 -21.98 7.55
C TRP A 256 5.41 -20.84 6.65
N ASP A 257 5.27 -19.62 7.18
CA ASP A 257 5.13 -18.37 6.43
C ASP A 257 6.47 -17.64 6.49
N VAL A 258 7.15 -17.58 5.34
CA VAL A 258 8.53 -17.11 5.29
C VAL A 258 8.65 -15.79 4.56
N ASN A 259 9.40 -14.87 5.16
CA ASN A 259 9.66 -13.55 4.63
C ASN A 259 11.11 -13.11 4.87
N VAL A 260 11.42 -11.89 4.53
CA VAL A 260 12.79 -11.35 4.58
C VAL A 260 12.80 -10.01 5.31
N SER A 261 13.69 -9.90 6.29
CA SER A 261 14.08 -8.66 6.96
C SER A 261 12.93 -7.89 7.65
N ASP A 262 13.01 -6.58 7.61
CA ASP A 262 12.03 -5.66 8.16
C ASP A 262 10.85 -5.42 7.21
N TRP A 263 9.86 -4.70 7.68
CA TRP A 263 8.67 -4.40 6.88
C TRP A 263 8.98 -3.58 5.61
N ALA A 264 9.97 -2.67 5.65
CA ALA A 264 10.36 -1.88 4.48
C ALA A 264 11.01 -2.73 3.38
N ASN A 265 11.76 -3.76 3.77
CA ASN A 265 12.36 -4.72 2.86
C ASN A 265 11.34 -5.75 2.33
N ASP A 266 10.46 -6.28 3.19
CA ASP A 266 9.39 -7.19 2.77
C ASP A 266 8.37 -6.50 1.85
N SER A 267 8.08 -5.22 2.10
CA SER A 267 7.15 -4.39 1.33
C SER A 267 7.82 -3.50 0.28
N VAL A 268 8.97 -3.89 -0.25
CA VAL A 268 9.70 -3.09 -1.25
C VAL A 268 8.78 -2.65 -2.40
N THR A 269 8.88 -1.36 -2.82
CA THR A 269 8.11 -0.83 -3.95
C THR A 269 8.61 -1.38 -5.28
N ALA A 270 7.76 -1.35 -6.32
CA ALA A 270 8.16 -1.80 -7.67
C ALA A 270 9.33 -1.01 -8.27
N ARG A 271 9.58 0.20 -7.76
CA ARG A 271 10.73 1.01 -8.14
C ARG A 271 12.07 0.38 -7.74
N PHE A 272 12.10 -0.36 -6.64
CA PHE A 272 13.33 -0.88 -6.02
C PHE A 272 13.39 -2.40 -5.91
N GLY A 273 12.31 -3.12 -6.21
CA GLY A 273 12.27 -4.58 -6.15
C GLY A 273 11.28 -5.17 -7.15
N GLU A 274 11.67 -6.28 -7.76
CA GLU A 274 10.87 -6.99 -8.75
C GLU A 274 9.90 -8.00 -8.11
N GLU A 275 9.06 -8.62 -8.94
CA GLU A 275 8.22 -9.73 -8.53
C GLU A 275 9.09 -10.96 -8.20
N GLY A 276 8.93 -11.53 -7.01
CA GLY A 276 9.68 -12.71 -6.58
C GLY A 276 11.06 -12.45 -5.99
N ASP A 277 11.45 -11.21 -5.71
CA ASP A 277 12.77 -10.83 -5.17
C ASP A 277 13.23 -11.65 -3.95
N GLN A 278 12.29 -12.19 -3.16
CA GLN A 278 12.63 -12.94 -1.96
C GLN A 278 13.02 -14.41 -2.22
N GLU A 279 12.86 -14.92 -3.45
CA GLU A 279 13.04 -16.34 -3.78
C GLU A 279 14.42 -16.86 -3.33
N SER A 280 15.50 -16.14 -3.58
CA SER A 280 16.85 -16.57 -3.26
C SER A 280 17.09 -16.80 -1.78
N TYR A 281 16.34 -16.10 -0.92
CA TYR A 281 16.45 -16.20 0.53
C TYR A 281 15.58 -17.30 1.13
N VAL A 282 14.40 -17.56 0.53
CA VAL A 282 13.39 -18.45 1.12
C VAL A 282 13.39 -19.86 0.55
N ALA A 283 13.97 -20.08 -0.64
CA ALA A 283 13.90 -21.35 -1.38
C ALA A 283 14.44 -22.57 -0.62
N PHE A 284 15.35 -22.39 0.34
CA PHE A 284 15.92 -23.50 1.11
C PHE A 284 14.91 -24.10 2.10
N VAL A 285 13.90 -23.32 2.54
CA VAL A 285 13.00 -23.74 3.62
C VAL A 285 12.26 -25.01 3.26
N LYS A 286 11.74 -25.09 2.04
CA LYS A 286 11.05 -26.30 1.55
C LYS A 286 11.94 -27.54 1.48
N GLN A 287 13.26 -27.38 1.45
CA GLN A 287 14.21 -28.50 1.45
C GLN A 287 14.46 -29.04 2.86
N VAL A 288 14.09 -28.28 3.91
CA VAL A 288 14.37 -28.58 5.30
C VAL A 288 13.16 -29.14 6.03
N THR A 289 11.94 -28.75 5.64
CA THR A 289 10.69 -29.17 6.31
C THR A 289 9.77 -29.97 5.39
N SER A 290 9.02 -30.92 5.96
CA SER A 290 7.90 -31.59 5.29
C SER A 290 6.61 -30.78 5.31
N LYS A 291 6.55 -29.73 6.13
CA LYS A 291 5.36 -28.88 6.29
C LYS A 291 5.18 -27.97 5.07
N PRO A 292 3.94 -27.55 4.79
CA PRO A 292 3.71 -26.55 3.73
C PRO A 292 4.42 -25.23 4.03
N VAL A 293 4.91 -24.62 2.97
CA VAL A 293 5.61 -23.33 3.00
C VAL A 293 4.82 -22.32 2.17
N VAL A 294 4.45 -21.20 2.77
CA VAL A 294 3.91 -20.03 2.10
C VAL A 294 4.97 -18.91 2.11
N GLY A 295 5.09 -18.21 1.01
CA GLY A 295 6.00 -17.07 0.89
C GLY A 295 5.42 -16.00 -0.01
N VAL A 296 5.93 -14.80 0.12
CA VAL A 296 5.49 -13.62 -0.61
C VAL A 296 6.51 -13.19 -1.66
N GLY A 297 6.09 -12.36 -2.60
CA GLY A 297 6.94 -11.83 -3.67
C GLY A 297 6.17 -10.86 -4.56
N ARG A 298 5.05 -10.30 -4.06
CA ARG A 298 4.15 -9.44 -4.83
C ARG A 298 3.66 -10.13 -6.12
N PHE A 299 3.45 -11.44 -6.10
CA PHE A 299 3.01 -12.20 -7.27
C PHE A 299 1.68 -11.70 -7.80
N THR A 300 1.67 -11.27 -9.07
CA THR A 300 0.49 -10.82 -9.81
C THR A 300 0.25 -11.69 -11.05
N SER A 301 1.29 -12.34 -11.56
CA SER A 301 1.26 -13.25 -12.70
C SER A 301 0.94 -14.67 -12.26
N ALA A 302 -0.11 -15.26 -12.85
CA ALA A 302 -0.44 -16.68 -12.63
C ALA A 302 0.69 -17.64 -13.07
N ASP A 303 1.43 -17.29 -14.13
CA ASP A 303 2.56 -18.09 -14.60
C ASP A 303 3.73 -18.06 -13.59
N ALA A 304 4.02 -16.90 -12.98
CA ALA A 304 5.01 -16.78 -11.90
C ALA A 304 4.60 -17.64 -10.69
N MET A 305 3.33 -17.60 -10.29
CA MET A 305 2.80 -18.41 -9.19
C MET A 305 2.97 -19.92 -9.45
N VAL A 306 2.59 -20.38 -10.65
CA VAL A 306 2.80 -21.79 -11.08
C VAL A 306 4.26 -22.17 -11.07
N SER A 307 5.15 -21.29 -11.50
CA SER A 307 6.59 -21.51 -11.47
C SER A 307 7.10 -21.76 -10.06
N GLN A 308 6.67 -20.96 -9.07
CA GLN A 308 7.03 -21.15 -7.66
C GLN A 308 6.64 -22.54 -7.14
N ILE A 309 5.41 -22.97 -7.43
CA ILE A 309 4.89 -24.26 -6.97
C ILE A 309 5.59 -25.44 -7.69
N LYS A 310 5.66 -25.40 -9.02
CA LYS A 310 6.25 -26.51 -9.80
C LYS A 310 7.74 -26.69 -9.59
N ARG A 311 8.46 -25.62 -9.27
CA ARG A 311 9.89 -25.68 -8.91
C ARG A 311 10.13 -26.13 -7.46
N GLY A 312 9.06 -26.29 -6.66
CA GLY A 312 9.17 -26.69 -5.26
C GLY A 312 9.80 -25.62 -4.37
N ILE A 313 9.63 -24.34 -4.70
CA ILE A 313 10.08 -23.21 -3.86
C ILE A 313 9.06 -22.96 -2.74
N LEU A 314 7.77 -22.93 -3.10
CA LEU A 314 6.65 -22.72 -2.21
C LEU A 314 5.58 -23.81 -2.41
N ASP A 315 4.77 -24.06 -1.40
CA ASP A 315 3.54 -24.87 -1.48
C ASP A 315 2.31 -24.01 -1.66
N MET A 316 2.34 -22.77 -1.16
CA MET A 316 1.25 -21.80 -1.26
C MET A 316 1.78 -20.42 -1.64
N ILE A 317 0.97 -19.70 -2.39
CA ILE A 317 1.28 -18.34 -2.86
C ILE A 317 0.73 -17.33 -1.84
N GLY A 318 1.64 -16.70 -1.12
CA GLY A 318 1.34 -15.64 -0.19
C GLY A 318 1.12 -14.29 -0.88
N ALA A 319 0.08 -13.57 -0.47
CA ALA A 319 -0.18 -12.24 -1.00
C ALA A 319 -0.77 -11.29 0.04
N ALA A 320 -0.11 -10.17 0.26
CA ALA A 320 -0.69 -8.98 0.90
C ALA A 320 -1.19 -8.01 -0.19
N ARG A 321 -0.27 -7.26 -0.82
CA ARG A 321 -0.58 -6.21 -1.81
C ARG A 321 -1.35 -6.70 -3.05
N PRO A 322 -1.05 -7.87 -3.66
CA PRO A 322 -1.88 -8.38 -4.76
C PRO A 322 -3.33 -8.64 -4.35
N SER A 323 -3.60 -9.15 -3.14
CA SER A 323 -4.96 -9.36 -2.64
C SER A 323 -5.70 -8.06 -2.29
N ILE A 324 -4.97 -6.94 -2.14
CA ILE A 324 -5.51 -5.58 -1.97
C ILE A 324 -5.88 -5.01 -3.34
N ALA A 325 -4.99 -5.16 -4.32
CA ALA A 325 -5.22 -4.67 -5.67
C ALA A 325 -6.34 -5.44 -6.37
N ASP A 326 -6.38 -6.76 -6.19
CA ASP A 326 -7.44 -7.62 -6.72
C ASP A 326 -7.85 -8.70 -5.70
N PRO A 327 -8.89 -8.45 -4.91
CA PRO A 327 -9.44 -9.48 -4.02
C PRO A 327 -9.92 -10.73 -4.75
N PHE A 328 -10.26 -10.62 -6.03
CA PHE A 328 -10.79 -11.70 -6.87
C PHE A 328 -9.74 -12.37 -7.78
N LEU A 329 -8.47 -12.10 -7.57
CA LEU A 329 -7.37 -12.69 -8.35
C LEU A 329 -7.48 -14.22 -8.47
N PRO A 330 -7.66 -15.01 -7.38
CA PRO A 330 -7.80 -16.47 -7.50
C PRO A 330 -8.99 -16.89 -8.35
N ARG A 331 -10.15 -16.25 -8.14
CA ARG A 331 -11.38 -16.54 -8.88
C ARG A 331 -11.24 -16.24 -10.37
N LYS A 332 -10.57 -15.13 -10.72
CA LYS A 332 -10.29 -14.76 -12.11
C LYS A 332 -9.40 -15.79 -12.81
N ILE A 333 -8.39 -16.31 -12.11
CA ILE A 333 -7.57 -17.41 -12.64
C ILE A 333 -8.42 -18.68 -12.84
N GLU A 334 -9.26 -19.02 -11.84
CA GLU A 334 -10.16 -20.19 -11.91
C GLU A 334 -11.13 -20.12 -13.07
N GLU A 335 -11.67 -18.94 -13.35
CA GLU A 335 -12.61 -18.68 -14.43
C GLU A 335 -11.95 -18.46 -15.80
N GLY A 336 -10.61 -18.49 -15.88
CA GLY A 336 -9.85 -18.23 -17.11
C GLY A 336 -9.90 -16.77 -17.57
N ARG A 337 -10.08 -15.83 -16.66
CA ARG A 337 -10.15 -14.38 -16.89
C ARG A 337 -8.86 -13.67 -16.46
N ILE A 338 -7.71 -14.18 -16.92
CA ILE A 338 -6.39 -13.63 -16.54
C ILE A 338 -6.27 -12.16 -16.89
N GLU A 339 -6.81 -11.75 -18.04
CA GLU A 339 -6.78 -10.34 -18.51
C GLU A 339 -7.63 -9.38 -17.65
N ASP A 340 -8.44 -9.92 -16.72
CA ASP A 340 -9.26 -9.13 -15.81
C ASP A 340 -8.59 -8.86 -14.45
N ILE A 341 -7.39 -9.36 -14.24
CA ILE A 341 -6.66 -9.17 -12.99
C ILE A 341 -6.18 -7.72 -12.88
N ARG A 342 -6.53 -7.05 -11.79
CA ARG A 342 -5.96 -5.74 -11.40
C ARG A 342 -4.59 -5.97 -10.79
N GLU A 343 -3.56 -5.97 -11.60
CA GLU A 343 -2.20 -6.22 -11.12
C GLU A 343 -1.74 -5.13 -10.15
N CYS A 344 -1.12 -5.55 -9.04
CA CYS A 344 -0.49 -4.62 -8.09
C CYS A 344 0.67 -3.87 -8.77
N ILE A 345 0.68 -2.54 -8.67
CA ILE A 345 1.75 -1.70 -9.23
C ILE A 345 2.91 -1.45 -8.25
N GLY A 346 2.86 -2.02 -7.05
CA GLY A 346 3.92 -1.89 -6.05
C GLY A 346 4.20 -0.47 -5.55
N CYS A 347 3.20 0.41 -5.52
CA CYS A 347 3.34 1.82 -5.13
C CYS A 347 3.27 2.07 -3.61
N ASN A 348 2.93 1.07 -2.82
CA ASN A 348 2.78 1.13 -1.36
C ASN A 348 1.79 2.18 -0.82
N ILE A 349 0.86 2.69 -1.64
CA ILE A 349 -0.17 3.61 -1.13
C ILE A 349 -1.06 2.93 -0.07
N CYS A 350 -1.23 1.61 -0.13
CA CYS A 350 -1.94 0.83 0.89
C CYS A 350 -1.21 0.82 2.23
N VAL A 351 0.11 0.72 2.22
CA VAL A 351 0.96 0.79 3.43
C VAL A 351 0.85 2.15 4.11
N SER A 352 0.70 3.22 3.32
CA SER A 352 0.56 4.58 3.88
C SER A 352 -0.67 4.76 4.76
N GLY A 353 -1.73 3.97 4.57
CA GLY A 353 -2.93 4.00 5.39
C GLY A 353 -2.63 3.66 6.85
N ASP A 354 -1.90 2.59 7.07
CA ASP A 354 -1.48 2.17 8.39
C ASP A 354 -0.62 3.24 9.10
N ARG A 355 0.42 3.71 8.42
CA ARG A 355 1.32 4.74 8.96
C ARG A 355 0.65 6.08 9.23
N THR A 356 -0.48 6.37 8.60
CA THR A 356 -1.30 7.58 8.83
C THR A 356 -2.56 7.31 9.64
N GLN A 357 -2.73 6.10 10.18
CA GLN A 357 -3.89 5.65 10.97
C GLN A 357 -5.22 5.90 10.25
N SER A 358 -5.25 5.62 8.97
CA SER A 358 -6.44 5.72 8.13
C SER A 358 -6.71 4.38 7.43
N PRO A 359 -7.95 4.06 7.09
CA PRO A 359 -8.26 2.86 6.32
C PRO A 359 -7.38 2.77 5.08
N LEU A 360 -6.87 1.55 4.81
CA LEU A 360 -6.05 1.34 3.63
C LEU A 360 -6.83 1.67 2.36
N ARG A 361 -6.08 2.07 1.34
CA ARG A 361 -6.57 2.42 0.00
C ARG A 361 -5.66 1.80 -1.05
N CYS A 362 -6.11 1.70 -2.28
CA CYS A 362 -5.32 1.15 -3.37
C CYS A 362 -5.40 2.03 -4.61
N THR A 363 -4.30 2.14 -5.34
CA THR A 363 -4.26 2.87 -6.61
C THR A 363 -5.03 2.14 -7.72
N GLN A 364 -5.04 0.82 -7.68
CA GLN A 364 -5.74 -0.01 -8.67
C GLN A 364 -7.20 -0.29 -8.30
N ASN A 365 -7.48 -0.49 -7.02
CA ASN A 365 -8.80 -0.89 -6.51
C ASN A 365 -9.43 0.23 -5.69
N PRO A 366 -10.36 1.02 -6.26
CA PRO A 366 -11.01 2.13 -5.58
C PRO A 366 -12.01 1.71 -4.49
N THR A 367 -12.42 0.43 -4.46
CA THR A 367 -13.37 -0.08 -3.44
C THR A 367 -12.68 -0.52 -2.16
N MET A 368 -11.33 -0.62 -2.17
CA MET A 368 -10.58 -1.09 -1.01
C MET A 368 -10.75 -0.17 0.20
N GLY A 369 -11.24 -0.75 1.31
CA GLY A 369 -11.58 -0.04 2.54
C GLY A 369 -12.99 0.58 2.55
N GLU A 370 -13.76 0.45 1.45
CA GLU A 370 -15.12 0.97 1.31
C GLU A 370 -16.19 -0.13 1.30
N GLU A 371 -15.81 -1.39 1.40
CA GLU A 371 -16.68 -2.56 1.28
C GLU A 371 -17.83 -2.50 2.30
N TRP A 372 -17.55 -2.19 3.56
CA TRP A 372 -18.57 -2.00 4.58
C TRP A 372 -19.07 -0.56 4.65
N ARG A 373 -18.15 0.43 4.56
CA ARG A 373 -18.48 1.85 4.75
C ARG A 373 -19.47 2.38 3.72
N ARG A 374 -19.32 1.96 2.46
CA ARG A 374 -20.16 2.37 1.33
C ARG A 374 -20.93 1.20 0.71
N GLY A 375 -20.64 -0.05 1.10
CA GLY A 375 -21.19 -1.24 0.49
C GLY A 375 -20.68 -1.47 -0.94
N TRP A 376 -19.45 -0.99 -1.25
CA TRP A 376 -18.88 -1.11 -2.58
C TRP A 376 -18.22 -2.48 -2.75
N HIS A 377 -18.80 -3.30 -3.62
CA HIS A 377 -18.23 -4.57 -4.01
C HIS A 377 -17.18 -4.34 -5.13
N PRO A 378 -15.99 -4.99 -5.10
CA PRO A 378 -14.93 -4.77 -6.07
C PRO A 378 -15.25 -5.22 -7.49
N GLU A 379 -16.12 -6.22 -7.68
CA GLU A 379 -16.46 -6.78 -8.99
C GLU A 379 -17.91 -6.50 -9.41
N ILE A 380 -18.75 -6.02 -8.49
CA ILE A 380 -20.17 -5.79 -8.75
C ILE A 380 -20.47 -4.30 -8.56
N ILE A 381 -20.95 -3.68 -9.62
CA ILE A 381 -21.51 -2.34 -9.59
C ILE A 381 -22.99 -2.40 -9.96
N GLU A 382 -23.83 -1.64 -9.25
CA GLU A 382 -25.27 -1.66 -9.48
C GLU A 382 -25.61 -1.19 -10.90
N TYR A 383 -26.29 -2.05 -11.66
CA TYR A 383 -26.73 -1.76 -13.01
C TYR A 383 -28.01 -0.91 -12.99
N LYS A 384 -28.01 0.21 -13.70
CA LYS A 384 -29.15 1.12 -13.79
C LYS A 384 -30.04 0.87 -15.01
N GLY A 385 -29.49 0.35 -16.10
CA GLY A 385 -30.21 0.03 -17.32
C GLY A 385 -30.76 1.24 -18.06
N GLU A 386 -30.23 2.42 -17.81
CA GLU A 386 -30.70 3.68 -18.39
C GLU A 386 -29.92 4.05 -19.64
N SER A 387 -30.62 4.70 -20.59
CA SER A 387 -30.05 5.15 -21.85
C SER A 387 -29.48 6.58 -21.79
N GLU A 388 -29.21 7.11 -20.58
CA GLU A 388 -28.57 8.43 -20.44
C GLU A 388 -27.18 8.42 -21.04
N LYS A 389 -26.90 9.48 -21.80
CA LYS A 389 -25.61 9.70 -22.44
C LYS A 389 -24.69 10.48 -21.52
N VAL A 390 -23.53 9.91 -21.28
CA VAL A 390 -22.50 10.55 -20.47
C VAL A 390 -21.27 10.83 -21.33
N LEU A 391 -20.84 12.08 -21.35
CA LEU A 391 -19.58 12.48 -21.96
C LEU A 391 -18.50 12.64 -20.87
N VAL A 392 -17.42 11.89 -20.98
CA VAL A 392 -16.24 12.05 -20.12
C VAL A 392 -15.13 12.70 -20.95
N VAL A 393 -14.67 13.86 -20.52
CA VAL A 393 -13.62 14.64 -21.19
C VAL A 393 -12.30 14.49 -20.45
N GLY A 394 -11.37 13.75 -21.04
CA GLY A 394 -10.07 13.38 -20.47
C GLY A 394 -10.02 11.91 -20.05
N ALA A 395 -9.14 11.13 -20.67
CA ALA A 395 -8.91 9.70 -20.41
C ALA A 395 -7.68 9.48 -19.52
N GLY A 396 -7.46 10.33 -18.50
CA GLY A 396 -6.53 10.09 -17.41
C GLY A 396 -7.09 9.09 -16.40
N PRO A 397 -6.39 8.81 -15.27
CA PRO A 397 -6.83 7.82 -14.28
C PRO A 397 -8.27 8.00 -13.78
N ALA A 398 -8.70 9.24 -13.54
CA ALA A 398 -10.08 9.53 -13.10
C ALA A 398 -11.12 9.30 -14.21
N GLY A 399 -10.85 9.79 -15.41
CA GLY A 399 -11.78 9.64 -16.55
C GLY A 399 -11.91 8.21 -17.03
N LEU A 400 -10.80 7.46 -17.09
CA LEU A 400 -10.82 6.02 -17.40
C LEU A 400 -11.62 5.21 -16.37
N GLU A 401 -11.44 5.47 -15.08
CA GLU A 401 -12.20 4.79 -14.03
C GLU A 401 -13.67 5.15 -14.08
N ALA A 402 -13.99 6.44 -14.30
CA ALA A 402 -15.38 6.90 -14.42
C ALA A 402 -16.07 6.25 -15.64
N ALA A 403 -15.43 6.29 -16.82
CA ALA A 403 -16.00 5.70 -18.03
C ALA A 403 -16.23 4.19 -17.91
N MET A 404 -15.25 3.45 -17.35
CA MET A 404 -15.39 2.03 -17.09
C MET A 404 -16.57 1.75 -16.14
N SER A 405 -16.62 2.45 -15.01
CA SER A 405 -17.64 2.23 -13.99
C SER A 405 -19.05 2.63 -14.46
N LEU A 406 -19.18 3.72 -15.20
CA LEU A 406 -20.45 4.15 -15.81
C LEU A 406 -20.92 3.14 -16.87
N GLY A 407 -20.00 2.66 -17.71
CA GLY A 407 -20.32 1.61 -18.68
C GLY A 407 -20.81 0.32 -18.02
N GLN A 408 -20.19 -0.12 -16.93
CA GLN A 408 -20.64 -1.26 -16.13
C GLN A 408 -22.02 -1.01 -15.49
N ARG A 409 -22.37 0.24 -15.19
CA ARG A 409 -23.69 0.64 -14.69
C ARG A 409 -24.76 0.70 -15.79
N GLY A 410 -24.38 0.61 -17.07
CA GLY A 410 -25.31 0.58 -18.21
C GLY A 410 -25.53 1.91 -18.91
N TYR A 411 -24.79 2.97 -18.54
CA TYR A 411 -24.84 4.26 -19.26
C TYR A 411 -24.23 4.15 -20.66
N ASP A 412 -24.72 4.97 -21.60
CA ASP A 412 -24.09 5.18 -22.92
C ASP A 412 -22.95 6.21 -22.77
N VAL A 413 -21.72 5.76 -22.80
CA VAL A 413 -20.55 6.58 -22.44
C VAL A 413 -19.69 6.91 -23.65
N ALA A 414 -19.46 8.19 -23.88
CA ALA A 414 -18.41 8.66 -24.76
C ALA A 414 -17.24 9.19 -23.91
N LEU A 415 -16.05 8.61 -24.10
CA LEU A 415 -14.82 9.05 -23.48
C LEU A 415 -13.94 9.71 -24.55
N ALA A 416 -13.66 11.01 -24.41
CA ALA A 416 -12.82 11.77 -25.33
C ALA A 416 -11.51 12.20 -24.67
N ASP A 417 -10.41 12.13 -25.40
CA ASP A 417 -9.10 12.62 -24.94
C ASP A 417 -8.33 13.25 -26.12
N SER A 418 -7.62 14.33 -25.87
CA SER A 418 -6.78 15.01 -26.88
C SER A 418 -5.56 14.20 -27.32
N GLY A 419 -5.17 13.19 -26.53
CA GLY A 419 -4.08 12.25 -26.80
C GLY A 419 -4.59 10.80 -26.88
N ASP A 420 -3.68 9.85 -26.63
CA ASP A 420 -3.96 8.40 -26.69
C ASP A 420 -4.57 7.83 -25.39
N GLY A 421 -4.80 8.68 -24.38
CA GLY A 421 -5.30 8.29 -23.06
C GLY A 421 -4.21 7.85 -22.08
N GLY A 422 -4.63 7.59 -20.84
CA GLY A 422 -3.76 7.21 -19.72
C GLY A 422 -3.23 8.36 -18.88
N GLY A 423 -3.17 9.57 -19.43
CA GLY A 423 -2.79 10.79 -18.72
C GLY A 423 -1.48 10.66 -17.95
N ARG A 424 -1.44 11.23 -16.73
CA ARG A 424 -0.21 11.23 -15.91
C ARG A 424 0.33 9.84 -15.57
N ALA A 425 -0.51 8.82 -15.45
CA ALA A 425 -0.03 7.47 -15.12
C ALA A 425 0.87 6.90 -16.23
N VAL A 426 0.55 7.18 -17.50
CA VAL A 426 1.39 6.81 -18.64
C VAL A 426 2.63 7.70 -18.70
N LEU A 427 2.51 9.01 -18.50
CA LEU A 427 3.66 9.92 -18.49
C LEU A 427 4.68 9.54 -17.40
N GLU A 428 4.21 9.33 -16.18
CA GLU A 428 5.07 8.94 -15.06
C GLU A 428 5.68 7.54 -15.25
N SER A 429 5.02 6.62 -15.96
CA SER A 429 5.55 5.28 -16.21
C SER A 429 6.82 5.27 -17.09
N GLY A 430 7.07 6.34 -17.81
CA GLY A 430 8.31 6.55 -18.57
C GLY A 430 9.51 6.95 -17.72
N LEU A 431 9.32 7.25 -16.44
CA LEU A 431 10.37 7.66 -15.52
C LEU A 431 11.07 6.45 -14.87
N PRO A 432 12.31 6.58 -14.36
CA PRO A 432 13.06 5.49 -13.76
C PRO A 432 12.28 4.73 -12.67
N GLY A 433 12.15 3.41 -12.83
CA GLY A 433 11.53 2.52 -11.86
C GLY A 433 10.00 2.60 -11.76
N LEU A 434 9.32 3.42 -12.56
CA LEU A 434 7.87 3.61 -12.49
C LEU A 434 7.08 2.88 -13.60
N SER A 435 7.69 1.99 -14.38
CA SER A 435 7.05 1.32 -15.52
C SER A 435 5.73 0.62 -15.16
N SER A 436 5.61 0.06 -13.96
CA SER A 436 4.40 -0.60 -13.48
C SER A 436 3.20 0.34 -13.30
N TYR A 437 3.40 1.66 -13.26
CA TYR A 437 2.32 2.65 -13.16
C TYR A 437 1.43 2.68 -14.41
N LYS A 438 1.96 2.27 -15.56
CA LYS A 438 1.19 2.11 -16.79
C LYS A 438 0.01 1.15 -16.63
N ARG A 439 0.13 0.14 -15.79
CA ARG A 439 -0.93 -0.84 -15.48
C ARG A 439 -2.24 -0.19 -15.01
N VAL A 440 -2.17 1.03 -14.43
CA VAL A 440 -3.36 1.80 -14.03
C VAL A 440 -4.25 2.11 -15.24
N SER A 441 -3.63 2.50 -16.34
CA SER A 441 -4.33 2.82 -17.59
C SER A 441 -4.62 1.57 -18.41
N ASP A 442 -3.65 0.66 -18.54
CA ASP A 442 -3.77 -0.54 -19.39
C ASP A 442 -4.95 -1.42 -18.95
N TYR A 443 -5.11 -1.65 -17.63
CA TYR A 443 -6.25 -2.39 -17.09
C TYR A 443 -7.58 -1.74 -17.49
N ARG A 444 -7.73 -0.43 -17.28
CA ARG A 444 -8.99 0.27 -17.53
C ARG A 444 -9.34 0.35 -19.00
N LEU A 445 -8.37 0.62 -19.87
CA LEU A 445 -8.55 0.59 -21.32
C LEU A 445 -8.97 -0.81 -21.79
N ALA A 446 -8.35 -1.87 -21.27
CA ALA A 446 -8.72 -3.25 -21.59
C ALA A 446 -10.15 -3.59 -21.15
N GLN A 447 -10.58 -3.10 -19.99
CA GLN A 447 -11.96 -3.31 -19.52
C GLN A 447 -12.97 -2.49 -20.33
N ILE A 448 -12.68 -1.23 -20.65
CA ILE A 448 -13.52 -0.37 -21.49
C ILE A 448 -13.73 -1.01 -22.86
N ALA A 449 -12.69 -1.59 -23.46
CA ALA A 449 -12.79 -2.24 -24.78
C ALA A 449 -13.76 -3.44 -24.80
N LYS A 450 -14.14 -4.00 -23.64
CA LYS A 450 -15.13 -5.10 -23.51
C LYS A 450 -16.55 -4.58 -23.37
N LEU A 451 -16.77 -3.29 -23.16
CA LEU A 451 -18.06 -2.68 -22.91
C LEU A 451 -18.62 -2.08 -24.22
N SER A 452 -19.67 -2.68 -24.76
CA SER A 452 -20.29 -2.24 -26.03
C SER A 452 -20.98 -0.88 -25.95
N ASN A 453 -21.26 -0.40 -24.74
CA ASN A 453 -21.89 0.90 -24.44
C ASN A 453 -20.88 1.98 -24.04
N VAL A 454 -19.57 1.74 -24.21
CA VAL A 454 -18.53 2.74 -24.01
C VAL A 454 -17.74 2.92 -25.30
N SER A 455 -17.69 4.15 -25.80
CA SER A 455 -16.90 4.52 -26.98
C SER A 455 -15.75 5.42 -26.58
N PHE A 456 -14.52 5.02 -26.88
CA PHE A 456 -13.32 5.81 -26.63
C PHE A 456 -12.88 6.53 -27.91
N PHE A 457 -12.66 7.84 -27.84
CA PHE A 457 -12.25 8.73 -28.92
C PHE A 457 -10.88 9.36 -28.60
N PRO A 458 -9.76 8.66 -28.90
CA PRO A 458 -8.42 9.24 -28.76
C PRO A 458 -8.20 10.33 -29.82
N GLY A 459 -7.30 11.28 -29.52
CA GLY A 459 -6.97 12.40 -30.40
C GLY A 459 -8.11 13.40 -30.58
N SER A 460 -9.13 13.38 -29.71
CA SER A 460 -10.33 14.22 -29.80
C SER A 460 -10.30 15.29 -28.71
N GLU A 461 -9.79 16.45 -29.03
CA GLU A 461 -9.85 17.61 -28.14
C GLU A 461 -11.27 18.20 -28.12
N MET A 462 -11.81 18.38 -26.92
CA MET A 462 -13.16 18.91 -26.72
C MET A 462 -13.07 20.38 -26.29
N ASP A 463 -13.84 21.23 -26.99
CA ASP A 463 -14.10 22.62 -26.62
C ASP A 463 -15.57 22.80 -26.18
N PRO A 464 -15.97 23.96 -25.64
CA PRO A 464 -17.34 24.18 -25.18
C PRO A 464 -18.40 23.99 -26.28
N ALA A 465 -18.10 24.33 -27.53
CA ALA A 465 -19.01 24.18 -28.65
C ALA A 465 -19.25 22.69 -28.97
N SER A 466 -18.17 21.91 -29.05
CA SER A 466 -18.22 20.46 -29.31
C SER A 466 -18.94 19.72 -28.18
N ILE A 467 -18.72 20.13 -26.92
CA ILE A 467 -19.43 19.55 -25.75
C ILE A 467 -20.93 19.82 -25.85
N ALA A 468 -21.32 21.07 -26.14
CA ALA A 468 -22.72 21.43 -26.26
C ALA A 468 -23.41 20.74 -27.47
N GLU A 469 -22.71 20.61 -28.62
CA GLU A 469 -23.20 19.93 -29.82
C GLU A 469 -23.34 18.40 -29.61
N PHE A 470 -22.50 17.81 -28.77
CA PHE A 470 -22.53 16.36 -28.51
C PHE A 470 -23.87 15.88 -27.93
N GLY A 471 -24.55 16.71 -27.16
CA GLY A 471 -25.90 16.42 -26.63
C GLY A 471 -25.90 15.29 -25.59
N ALA A 472 -24.92 15.30 -24.68
CA ALA A 472 -24.90 14.44 -23.50
C ALA A 472 -25.90 14.94 -22.44
N ASP A 473 -26.42 14.03 -21.62
CA ASP A 473 -27.25 14.36 -20.45
C ASP A 473 -26.36 14.75 -19.25
N GLN A 474 -25.15 14.17 -19.18
CA GLN A 474 -24.15 14.42 -18.13
C GLN A 474 -22.76 14.60 -18.76
N VAL A 475 -21.99 15.51 -18.23
CA VAL A 475 -20.60 15.80 -18.66
C VAL A 475 -19.65 15.73 -17.46
N LEU A 476 -18.66 14.86 -17.52
CA LEU A 476 -17.62 14.76 -16.52
C LEU A 476 -16.30 15.32 -17.07
N ILE A 477 -15.81 16.40 -16.48
CA ILE A 477 -14.54 17.04 -16.88
C ILE A 477 -13.40 16.42 -16.05
N ALA A 478 -12.57 15.62 -16.71
CA ALA A 478 -11.45 14.86 -16.14
C ALA A 478 -10.09 15.25 -16.77
N THR A 479 -9.95 16.50 -17.19
CA THR A 479 -8.82 17.04 -17.94
C THR A 479 -7.50 17.16 -17.16
N GLY A 480 -7.49 16.75 -15.89
CA GLY A 480 -6.29 16.63 -15.07
C GLY A 480 -5.72 17.96 -14.60
N ALA A 481 -4.42 18.01 -14.40
CA ALA A 481 -3.69 19.18 -13.91
C ALA A 481 -2.31 19.26 -14.56
N LYS A 482 -1.70 20.46 -14.53
CA LYS A 482 -0.32 20.71 -14.99
C LYS A 482 0.55 21.25 -13.88
N TRP A 483 1.81 20.88 -13.90
CA TRP A 483 2.80 21.38 -12.96
C TRP A 483 3.07 22.87 -13.17
N ARG A 484 3.22 23.59 -12.06
CA ARG A 484 3.48 25.04 -12.07
C ARG A 484 4.98 25.30 -12.20
N ALA A 485 5.33 26.28 -13.02
CA ALA A 485 6.70 26.76 -13.20
C ALA A 485 7.06 27.96 -12.31
N ASP A 486 6.06 28.58 -11.65
CA ASP A 486 6.24 29.83 -10.90
C ASP A 486 6.72 29.65 -9.45
N GLY A 487 6.95 28.39 -9.01
CA GLY A 487 7.46 28.08 -7.68
C GLY A 487 6.43 28.13 -6.54
N LEU A 488 5.15 28.41 -6.84
CA LEU A 488 4.11 28.28 -5.83
C LEU A 488 3.99 26.84 -5.40
N GLY A 489 4.17 26.60 -4.11
CA GLY A 489 4.30 25.28 -3.54
C GLY A 489 3.58 25.12 -2.22
N ARG A 490 3.89 24.07 -1.50
CA ARG A 490 3.32 23.73 -0.18
C ARG A 490 3.76 24.72 0.91
N VAL A 491 5.02 25.15 0.84
CA VAL A 491 5.63 26.10 1.80
C VAL A 491 5.67 27.51 1.20
N THR A 492 5.86 27.62 -0.11
CA THR A 492 5.89 28.89 -0.83
C THR A 492 4.47 29.24 -1.31
N HIS A 493 3.81 30.16 -0.61
CA HIS A 493 2.39 30.52 -0.86
C HIS A 493 2.20 31.63 -1.91
N ALA A 494 3.25 31.99 -2.64
CA ALA A 494 3.22 32.96 -3.72
C ALA A 494 4.24 32.59 -4.79
N PRO A 495 4.10 33.09 -6.04
CA PRO A 495 5.14 32.91 -7.06
C PRO A 495 6.50 33.41 -6.57
N VAL A 496 7.56 32.69 -6.89
CA VAL A 496 8.93 33.03 -6.47
C VAL A 496 9.44 34.23 -7.28
N PRO A 497 9.90 35.32 -6.63
CA PRO A 497 10.43 36.48 -7.33
C PRO A 497 11.59 36.13 -8.26
N GLY A 498 11.55 36.64 -9.50
CA GLY A 498 12.59 36.47 -10.51
C GLY A 498 12.54 35.17 -11.30
N ILE A 499 11.70 34.19 -10.91
CA ILE A 499 11.64 32.90 -11.61
C ILE A 499 11.16 33.05 -13.07
N ALA A 500 10.22 33.98 -13.32
CA ALA A 500 9.71 34.24 -14.67
C ALA A 500 10.75 34.81 -15.64
N ASP A 501 11.80 35.43 -15.12
CA ASP A 501 12.86 36.05 -15.92
C ASP A 501 14.06 35.08 -16.14
N HIS A 502 14.05 33.90 -15.48
CA HIS A 502 15.13 32.92 -15.65
C HIS A 502 15.00 32.21 -17.01
N PRO A 503 16.12 32.07 -17.75
CA PRO A 503 16.09 31.59 -19.14
C PRO A 503 15.65 30.13 -19.30
N GLU A 504 15.85 29.30 -18.29
CA GLU A 504 15.53 27.86 -18.36
C GLU A 504 14.87 27.38 -17.07
N VAL A 505 13.53 27.43 -17.05
CA VAL A 505 12.68 26.83 -16.02
C VAL A 505 11.84 25.75 -16.65
N LEU A 506 11.95 24.55 -16.11
CA LEU A 506 11.20 23.36 -16.52
C LEU A 506 10.27 22.88 -15.40
N THR A 507 9.30 22.09 -15.79
CA THR A 507 8.39 21.38 -14.90
C THR A 507 8.51 19.87 -15.09
N PRO A 508 7.96 19.02 -14.21
CA PRO A 508 7.83 17.60 -14.46
C PRO A 508 7.16 17.26 -15.79
N ASP A 509 6.16 18.05 -16.23
CA ASP A 509 5.50 17.84 -17.52
C ASP A 509 6.49 17.97 -18.69
N ASP A 510 7.39 18.94 -18.64
CA ASP A 510 8.45 19.13 -19.64
C ASP A 510 9.41 17.94 -19.69
N ILE A 511 9.84 17.48 -18.53
CA ILE A 511 10.75 16.33 -18.41
C ILE A 511 10.09 15.05 -18.95
N MET A 512 8.84 14.80 -18.57
CA MET A 512 8.07 13.64 -19.05
C MET A 512 7.77 13.71 -20.55
N ALA A 513 7.70 14.92 -21.12
CA ALA A 513 7.62 15.13 -22.57
C ALA A 513 8.97 14.98 -23.30
N GLY A 514 10.04 14.61 -22.59
CA GLY A 514 11.38 14.38 -23.16
C GLY A 514 12.24 15.66 -23.29
N ARG A 515 11.79 16.79 -22.75
CA ARG A 515 12.58 18.03 -22.73
C ARG A 515 13.52 18.02 -21.55
N LEU A 516 14.80 17.71 -21.80
CA LEU A 516 15.84 17.80 -20.78
C LEU A 516 16.45 19.21 -20.74
N PRO A 517 16.95 19.68 -19.56
CA PRO A 517 17.70 20.93 -19.46
C PRO A 517 18.89 20.94 -20.39
N GLY A 518 19.12 22.08 -21.09
CA GLY A 518 20.29 22.29 -21.92
C GLY A 518 21.57 22.43 -21.09
N ALA A 519 21.47 23.01 -19.91
CA ALA A 519 22.58 23.21 -18.99
C ALA A 519 23.09 21.90 -18.37
N ASP A 520 24.38 21.88 -17.99
CA ASP A 520 24.99 20.72 -17.31
C ASP A 520 24.71 20.72 -15.80
N ALA A 521 24.59 21.91 -15.18
CA ALA A 521 24.23 22.06 -13.76
C ALA A 521 22.73 22.37 -13.62
N VAL A 522 22.01 21.50 -12.96
CA VAL A 522 20.53 21.57 -12.83
C VAL A 522 20.15 21.56 -11.36
N LEU A 523 19.28 22.50 -10.98
CA LEU A 523 18.65 22.54 -9.69
C LEU A 523 17.22 21.98 -9.77
N VAL A 524 16.91 20.97 -8.98
CA VAL A 524 15.55 20.46 -8.77
C VAL A 524 15.04 21.01 -7.43
N TYR A 525 13.96 21.81 -7.48
CA TYR A 525 13.31 22.28 -6.27
C TYR A 525 12.03 21.46 -6.02
N ASP A 526 12.07 20.66 -4.94
CA ASP A 526 10.98 19.72 -4.57
C ASP A 526 10.22 20.21 -3.34
N ASP A 527 9.05 20.81 -3.58
CA ASP A 527 8.05 21.17 -2.56
C ASP A 527 6.77 20.30 -2.67
N ASP A 528 6.77 19.25 -3.48
CA ASP A 528 5.71 18.21 -3.52
C ASP A 528 5.91 17.18 -2.41
N HIS A 529 7.15 16.88 -2.09
CA HIS A 529 7.59 15.96 -1.02
C HIS A 529 7.26 14.48 -1.26
N TYR A 530 6.70 14.11 -2.41
CA TYR A 530 6.44 12.72 -2.78
C TYR A 530 7.60 12.17 -3.62
N TYR A 531 7.37 11.13 -4.43
CA TYR A 531 8.48 10.47 -5.15
C TYR A 531 9.03 11.26 -6.35
N LEU A 532 8.26 12.17 -6.93
CA LEU A 532 8.54 12.68 -8.28
C LEU A 532 9.80 13.53 -8.33
N GLY A 533 10.04 14.39 -7.34
CA GLY A 533 11.28 15.18 -7.24
C GLY A 533 12.53 14.30 -7.25
N GLY A 534 12.52 13.23 -6.43
CA GLY A 534 13.60 12.25 -6.38
C GLY A 534 13.79 11.47 -7.69
N VAL A 535 12.68 11.08 -8.36
CA VAL A 535 12.75 10.35 -9.65
C VAL A 535 13.32 11.23 -10.76
N ILE A 536 12.91 12.50 -10.82
CA ILE A 536 13.43 13.45 -11.81
C ILE A 536 14.91 13.74 -11.56
N ALA A 537 15.32 13.94 -10.31
CA ALA A 537 16.72 14.14 -9.97
C ALA A 537 17.57 12.92 -10.39
N GLN A 538 17.07 11.71 -10.17
CA GLN A 538 17.69 10.46 -10.64
C GLN A 538 17.82 10.44 -12.17
N LEU A 539 16.74 10.70 -12.91
CA LEU A 539 16.75 10.73 -14.38
C LEU A 539 17.77 11.73 -14.94
N LEU A 540 17.86 12.91 -14.34
CA LEU A 540 18.82 13.94 -14.76
C LEU A 540 20.27 13.55 -14.47
N ALA A 541 20.52 12.90 -13.32
CA ALA A 541 21.84 12.35 -12.98
C ALA A 541 22.24 11.22 -13.93
N ASP A 542 21.31 10.31 -14.27
CA ASP A 542 21.51 9.24 -15.26
C ASP A 542 21.81 9.82 -16.66
N ALA A 543 21.26 11.00 -16.98
CA ALA A 543 21.58 11.76 -18.20
C ALA A 543 22.91 12.53 -18.13
N GLY A 544 23.70 12.35 -17.06
CA GLY A 544 25.02 12.96 -16.89
C GLY A 544 25.00 14.40 -16.41
N LYS A 545 23.88 14.90 -15.87
CA LYS A 545 23.79 16.26 -15.32
C LYS A 545 24.33 16.34 -13.90
N ALA A 546 24.95 17.46 -13.53
CA ALA A 546 25.30 17.77 -12.15
C ALA A 546 24.03 18.29 -11.43
N VAL A 547 23.41 17.43 -10.61
CA VAL A 547 22.11 17.73 -10.00
C VAL A 547 22.26 18.16 -8.54
N THR A 548 21.61 19.27 -8.20
CA THR A 548 21.35 19.69 -6.82
C THR A 548 19.85 19.63 -6.57
N LEU A 549 19.42 18.78 -5.62
CA LEU A 549 18.02 18.72 -5.18
C LEU A 549 17.85 19.49 -3.88
N VAL A 550 17.00 20.50 -3.89
CA VAL A 550 16.68 21.33 -2.72
C VAL A 550 15.20 21.13 -2.34
N THR A 551 14.94 20.93 -1.05
CA THR A 551 13.58 20.80 -0.52
C THR A 551 13.38 21.61 0.76
N PRO A 552 12.22 22.23 0.99
CA PRO A 552 11.86 22.80 2.28
C PRO A 552 11.52 21.72 3.33
N GLY A 553 11.30 20.48 2.91
CA GLY A 553 11.07 19.35 3.81
C GLY A 553 12.26 19.02 4.71
N PRO A 554 12.04 18.24 5.77
CA PRO A 554 13.11 17.82 6.68
C PRO A 554 14.16 16.93 5.99
N GLU A 555 13.78 16.25 4.93
CA GLU A 555 14.57 15.37 4.08
C GLU A 555 13.95 15.30 2.68
N VAL A 556 14.67 14.80 1.70
CA VAL A 556 14.17 14.66 0.33
C VAL A 556 13.03 13.63 0.25
N SER A 557 12.00 13.93 -0.55
CA SER A 557 10.84 13.05 -0.72
C SER A 557 10.21 12.59 0.60
N CYS A 558 10.18 13.44 1.63
CA CYS A 558 9.89 13.05 3.03
C CYS A 558 8.52 12.36 3.21
N TRP A 559 7.51 12.63 2.37
CA TRP A 559 6.24 11.93 2.46
C TRP A 559 6.35 10.42 2.14
N THR A 560 7.39 10.03 1.38
CA THR A 560 7.63 8.63 1.03
C THR A 560 8.11 7.75 2.20
N GLN A 561 8.33 8.33 3.37
CA GLN A 561 8.40 7.57 4.63
C GLN A 561 7.14 6.75 4.83
N ASN A 562 5.96 7.27 4.44
CA ASN A 562 4.68 6.55 4.55
C ASN A 562 4.55 5.39 3.56
N THR A 563 5.28 5.41 2.43
CA THR A 563 5.37 4.31 1.47
C THR A 563 6.60 3.43 1.68
N MET A 564 7.37 3.70 2.74
CA MET A 564 8.58 2.95 3.15
C MET A 564 9.72 2.94 2.12
N GLU A 565 9.81 3.97 1.28
CA GLU A 565 10.85 4.03 0.24
C GLU A 565 11.80 5.23 0.36
N GLN A 566 11.58 6.16 1.31
CA GLN A 566 12.36 7.39 1.44
C GLN A 566 13.88 7.15 1.51
N HIS A 567 14.29 6.24 2.39
CA HIS A 567 15.73 5.91 2.56
C HIS A 567 16.35 5.30 1.29
N ARG A 568 15.58 4.58 0.46
CA ARG A 568 16.04 4.03 -0.82
C ARG A 568 16.19 5.12 -1.88
N ILE A 569 15.26 6.10 -1.87
CA ILE A 569 15.33 7.27 -2.75
C ILE A 569 16.59 8.08 -2.41
N GLU A 570 16.77 8.40 -1.14
CA GLU A 570 17.93 9.17 -0.67
C GLU A 570 19.25 8.46 -0.99
N LYS A 571 19.32 7.15 -0.69
CA LYS A 571 20.48 6.32 -1.03
C LYS A 571 20.79 6.35 -2.52
N ALA A 572 19.79 6.14 -3.39
CA ALA A 572 19.99 6.12 -4.83
C ALA A 572 20.52 7.46 -5.36
N LEU A 573 20.01 8.57 -4.84
CA LEU A 573 20.47 9.91 -5.22
C LEU A 573 21.89 10.19 -4.77
N LEU A 574 22.24 9.81 -3.54
CA LEU A 574 23.60 9.95 -3.01
C LEU A 574 24.61 9.08 -3.76
N ASP A 575 24.25 7.84 -4.07
CA ASP A 575 25.10 6.91 -4.85
C ASP A 575 25.39 7.47 -6.27
N GLN A 576 24.46 8.25 -6.84
CA GLN A 576 24.62 8.93 -8.13
C GLN A 576 25.31 10.30 -8.05
N GLY A 577 25.73 10.73 -6.85
CA GLY A 577 26.42 12.00 -6.64
C GLY A 577 25.51 13.23 -6.67
N VAL A 578 24.21 13.07 -6.50
CA VAL A 578 23.27 14.20 -6.37
C VAL A 578 23.52 14.94 -5.07
N THR A 579 23.66 16.27 -5.13
CA THR A 579 23.76 17.10 -3.93
C THR A 579 22.38 17.32 -3.32
N LEU A 580 22.19 16.93 -2.06
CA LEU A 580 20.91 17.05 -1.34
C LEU A 580 20.96 18.19 -0.33
N ILE A 581 19.97 19.10 -0.39
CA ILE A 581 19.83 20.23 0.52
C ILE A 581 18.39 20.26 1.07
N ALA A 582 18.23 19.88 2.33
CA ALA A 582 16.94 19.88 3.01
C ALA A 582 16.73 21.15 3.85
N LYS A 583 15.47 21.42 4.26
CA LYS A 583 15.05 22.52 5.15
C LYS A 583 15.34 23.93 4.59
N HIS A 584 15.31 24.07 3.25
CA HIS A 584 15.56 25.33 2.59
C HIS A 584 14.43 25.66 1.60
N THR A 585 13.79 26.80 1.79
CA THR A 585 12.71 27.30 0.92
C THR A 585 13.26 28.27 -0.12
N LEU A 586 12.93 28.07 -1.38
CA LEU A 586 13.31 28.96 -2.48
C LEU A 586 12.65 30.31 -2.28
N SER A 587 13.44 31.37 -2.12
CA SER A 587 12.97 32.72 -1.84
C SER A 587 13.12 33.68 -3.02
N ARG A 588 14.07 33.46 -3.91
CA ARG A 588 14.34 34.30 -5.07
C ARG A 588 15.17 33.56 -6.11
N VAL A 589 14.94 33.84 -7.38
CA VAL A 589 15.76 33.39 -8.50
C VAL A 589 16.32 34.60 -9.24
N GLU A 590 17.59 34.57 -9.55
CA GLU A 590 18.29 35.50 -10.43
C GLU A 590 18.88 34.71 -11.61
N LYS A 591 19.41 35.39 -12.61
CA LYS A 591 19.86 34.75 -13.85
C LYS A 591 20.80 33.56 -13.65
N ASP A 592 21.71 33.64 -12.70
CA ASP A 592 22.74 32.63 -12.49
C ASP A 592 22.75 32.10 -11.03
N CYS A 593 21.73 32.45 -10.22
CA CYS A 593 21.71 32.14 -8.80
C CYS A 593 20.28 31.98 -8.26
N ALA A 594 20.07 30.93 -7.48
CA ALA A 594 18.86 30.73 -6.66
C ALA A 594 19.21 30.97 -5.19
N THR A 595 18.43 31.80 -4.52
CA THR A 595 18.58 32.10 -3.09
C THR A 595 17.50 31.38 -2.30
N PHE A 596 17.93 30.71 -1.26
CA PHE A 596 17.10 29.93 -0.35
C PHE A 596 17.15 30.49 1.06
N ALA A 597 16.01 30.53 1.73
CA ALA A 597 15.90 30.80 3.14
C ALA A 597 15.93 29.50 3.95
N CYS A 598 16.78 29.45 4.96
CA CYS A 598 16.78 28.33 5.90
C CYS A 598 15.50 28.34 6.74
N ASN A 599 14.75 27.24 6.78
CA ASN A 599 13.48 27.17 7.52
C ASN A 599 13.63 27.23 9.04
N THR A 600 14.86 27.11 9.56
CA THR A 600 15.12 27.07 11.00
C THR A 600 15.83 28.34 11.50
N THR A 601 16.55 29.03 10.63
CA THR A 601 17.37 30.20 11.01
C THR A 601 17.13 31.36 10.05
N SER A 602 17.66 32.55 10.35
CA SER A 602 17.65 33.70 9.44
C SER A 602 18.72 33.64 8.34
N ARG A 603 19.45 32.50 8.20
CA ARG A 603 20.49 32.35 7.20
C ARG A 603 19.90 32.12 5.81
N THR A 604 20.58 32.61 4.82
CA THR A 604 20.30 32.34 3.42
C THR A 604 21.42 31.51 2.82
N LEU A 605 21.06 30.70 1.84
CA LEU A 605 21.96 29.90 1.02
C LEU A 605 21.77 30.36 -0.43
N SER A 606 22.88 30.62 -1.13
CA SER A 606 22.87 30.88 -2.56
C SER A 606 23.46 29.68 -3.30
N VAL A 607 22.80 29.22 -4.31
CA VAL A 607 23.22 28.11 -5.18
C VAL A 607 23.33 28.65 -6.61
N GLU A 608 24.47 28.42 -7.24
CA GLU A 608 24.59 28.69 -8.68
C GLU A 608 23.64 27.80 -9.47
N VAL A 609 22.92 28.38 -10.41
CA VAL A 609 21.91 27.67 -11.19
C VAL A 609 21.97 28.09 -12.64
N SER A 610 21.95 27.09 -13.54
CA SER A 610 21.88 27.31 -14.99
C SER A 610 20.53 26.85 -15.54
N ALA A 611 19.87 25.89 -14.90
CA ALA A 611 18.51 25.45 -15.19
C ALA A 611 17.81 25.02 -13.91
N LEU A 612 16.48 25.26 -13.86
CA LEU A 612 15.63 24.86 -12.73
C LEU A 612 14.58 23.87 -13.19
N VAL A 613 14.29 22.87 -12.34
CA VAL A 613 13.11 22.01 -12.47
C VAL A 613 12.24 22.19 -11.24
N MET A 614 11.00 22.67 -11.45
CA MET A 614 10.07 23.03 -10.38
C MET A 614 9.08 21.89 -10.12
N VAL A 615 9.30 21.15 -9.02
CA VAL A 615 8.40 20.08 -8.55
C VAL A 615 7.62 20.63 -7.35
N THR A 616 6.56 21.41 -7.63
CA THR A 616 5.86 22.18 -6.60
C THR A 616 4.36 21.83 -6.55
N LEU A 617 3.47 22.74 -6.93
CA LEU A 617 2.04 22.46 -7.04
C LEU A 617 1.62 22.21 -8.49
N ARG A 618 0.46 21.61 -8.64
CA ARG A 618 -0.20 21.42 -9.93
C ARG A 618 -1.43 22.33 -10.03
N ALA A 619 -1.62 22.95 -11.19
CA ALA A 619 -2.80 23.77 -11.48
C ALA A 619 -3.86 22.89 -12.17
N PRO A 620 -5.08 22.78 -11.62
CA PRO A 620 -6.19 22.09 -12.28
C PRO A 620 -6.45 22.62 -13.69
N GLN A 621 -6.63 21.73 -14.66
CA GLN A 621 -7.02 22.07 -16.03
C GLN A 621 -8.56 22.19 -16.10
N ASN A 622 -9.13 23.16 -15.41
CA ASN A 622 -10.57 23.29 -15.17
C ASN A 622 -11.24 24.41 -16.01
N ARG A 623 -10.54 24.95 -17.02
CA ARG A 623 -11.07 26.04 -17.86
C ARG A 623 -12.39 25.67 -18.51
N LEU A 624 -12.52 24.49 -19.10
CA LEU A 624 -13.76 24.01 -19.74
C LEU A 624 -14.97 24.07 -18.80
N TYR A 625 -14.79 23.66 -17.55
CA TYR A 625 -15.86 23.73 -16.56
C TYR A 625 -16.32 25.17 -16.32
N PHE A 626 -15.39 26.09 -16.10
CA PHE A 626 -15.71 27.49 -15.81
C PHE A 626 -16.23 28.27 -17.00
N GLU A 627 -15.94 27.83 -18.23
CA GLU A 627 -16.55 28.40 -19.45
C GLU A 627 -18.08 28.13 -19.47
N PHE A 628 -18.55 27.01 -18.91
CA PHE A 628 -19.98 26.72 -18.72
C PHE A 628 -20.54 27.31 -17.41
N ALA A 629 -19.90 27.05 -16.29
CA ALA A 629 -20.38 27.45 -14.97
C ALA A 629 -20.32 28.96 -14.74
N GLY A 630 -19.37 29.67 -15.39
CA GLY A 630 -19.07 31.04 -15.06
C GLY A 630 -18.59 31.19 -13.61
N GLU A 631 -18.77 32.37 -13.02
CA GLU A 631 -18.45 32.64 -11.62
C GLU A 631 -19.63 32.39 -10.66
N ALA A 632 -20.84 32.18 -11.20
CA ALA A 632 -22.06 32.01 -10.42
C ALA A 632 -22.69 30.63 -10.63
N GLN A 633 -23.00 29.94 -9.54
CA GLN A 633 -23.66 28.62 -9.53
C GLN A 633 -24.99 28.60 -10.32
N GLU A 634 -25.69 29.75 -10.37
CA GLU A 634 -26.97 29.92 -11.07
C GLU A 634 -26.90 29.56 -12.56
N LYS A 635 -25.74 29.71 -13.20
CA LYS A 635 -25.56 29.33 -14.61
C LYS A 635 -25.53 27.81 -14.85
N LEU A 636 -25.13 27.04 -13.85
CA LEU A 636 -25.12 25.56 -13.96
C LEU A 636 -26.55 25.01 -14.02
N ASP A 637 -27.47 25.61 -13.30
CA ASP A 637 -28.87 25.18 -13.25
C ASP A 637 -29.62 25.50 -14.57
N GLU A 638 -29.08 26.38 -15.39
CA GLU A 638 -29.63 26.75 -16.71
C GLU A 638 -29.09 25.87 -17.84
N LEU A 639 -28.05 25.03 -17.62
CA LEU A 639 -27.51 24.16 -18.64
C LEU A 639 -28.49 23.02 -18.98
N PRO A 640 -28.55 22.59 -20.25
CA PRO A 640 -29.38 21.46 -20.67
C PRO A 640 -28.82 20.10 -20.24
N PHE A 641 -27.68 20.06 -19.53
CA PHE A 641 -27.00 18.86 -19.06
C PHE A 641 -26.35 19.12 -17.69
N GLY A 642 -26.17 18.06 -16.91
CA GLY A 642 -25.35 18.13 -15.70
C GLY A 642 -23.86 18.17 -16.01
N ILE A 643 -23.07 18.92 -15.23
CA ILE A 643 -21.62 19.00 -15.42
C ILE A 643 -20.87 18.90 -14.08
N LEU A 644 -19.85 18.04 -14.04
CA LEU A 644 -19.02 17.80 -12.85
C LEU A 644 -17.53 17.85 -13.23
N ARG A 645 -16.69 18.26 -12.28
CA ARG A 645 -15.22 18.07 -12.35
C ARG A 645 -14.84 16.88 -11.50
N ILE A 646 -13.90 16.07 -12.00
CA ILE A 646 -13.39 14.89 -11.28
C ILE A 646 -11.87 14.79 -11.35
N GLY A 647 -11.29 14.12 -10.35
CA GLY A 647 -9.85 13.88 -10.26
C GLY A 647 -9.02 15.16 -10.12
N ASP A 648 -7.85 15.18 -10.75
CA ASP A 648 -6.91 16.31 -10.66
C ASP A 648 -7.47 17.60 -11.30
N CYS A 649 -8.47 17.51 -12.15
CA CYS A 649 -9.22 18.69 -12.66
C CYS A 649 -10.04 19.38 -11.56
N LEU A 650 -10.47 18.65 -10.54
CA LEU A 650 -11.13 19.19 -9.36
C LEU A 650 -10.11 19.59 -8.29
N ALA A 651 -9.28 18.63 -7.88
CA ALA A 651 -8.26 18.84 -6.84
C ALA A 651 -7.06 17.90 -7.07
N PRO A 652 -5.91 18.43 -7.54
CA PRO A 652 -4.73 17.61 -7.78
C PRO A 652 -4.28 16.81 -6.55
N SER A 653 -4.08 15.49 -6.72
CA SER A 653 -3.74 14.58 -5.63
C SER A 653 -2.94 13.37 -6.15
N THR A 654 -2.89 12.27 -5.38
CA THR A 654 -2.27 11.01 -5.82
C THR A 654 -3.07 10.35 -6.95
N ILE A 655 -2.45 9.45 -7.71
CA ILE A 655 -3.15 8.65 -8.73
C ILE A 655 -4.29 7.85 -8.07
N ALA A 656 -4.07 7.32 -6.85
CA ALA A 656 -5.10 6.62 -6.09
C ALA A 656 -6.33 7.47 -5.83
N ALA A 657 -6.14 8.75 -5.47
CA ALA A 657 -7.24 9.68 -5.23
C ALA A 657 -8.00 10.00 -6.53
N ALA A 658 -7.29 10.15 -7.66
CA ALA A 658 -7.91 10.39 -8.96
C ALA A 658 -8.77 9.19 -9.39
N VAL A 659 -8.27 7.96 -9.25
CA VAL A 659 -9.02 6.72 -9.52
C VAL A 659 -10.24 6.62 -8.60
N TYR A 660 -10.07 6.85 -7.31
CA TYR A 660 -11.18 6.82 -6.35
C TYR A 660 -12.26 7.84 -6.70
N ASP A 661 -11.88 9.06 -7.06
CA ASP A 661 -12.85 10.12 -7.39
C ASP A 661 -13.64 9.82 -8.68
N GLY A 662 -12.98 9.24 -9.69
CA GLY A 662 -13.66 8.75 -10.90
C GLY A 662 -14.67 7.65 -10.59
N HIS A 663 -14.30 6.70 -9.74
CA HIS A 663 -15.20 5.61 -9.30
C HIS A 663 -16.38 6.16 -8.49
N ARG A 664 -16.11 7.07 -7.56
CA ARG A 664 -17.11 7.72 -6.73
C ARG A 664 -18.12 8.50 -7.58
N ALA A 665 -17.64 9.34 -8.48
CA ALA A 665 -18.50 10.11 -9.38
C ALA A 665 -19.41 9.21 -10.22
N ALA A 666 -18.88 8.10 -10.73
CA ALA A 666 -19.69 7.13 -11.47
C ALA A 666 -20.76 6.46 -10.62
N ARG A 667 -20.49 6.14 -9.35
CA ARG A 667 -21.46 5.51 -8.44
C ARG A 667 -22.52 6.48 -7.92
N GLU A 668 -22.17 7.77 -7.79
CA GLU A 668 -23.01 8.81 -7.19
C GLU A 668 -23.74 9.67 -8.25
N LEU A 669 -23.54 9.45 -9.55
CA LEU A 669 -24.05 10.31 -10.63
C LEU A 669 -25.56 10.53 -10.59
N ASP A 670 -26.32 9.49 -10.26
CA ASP A 670 -27.78 9.47 -10.20
C ASP A 670 -28.33 9.60 -8.77
N ASN A 671 -27.45 9.66 -7.78
CA ASN A 671 -27.82 9.77 -6.37
C ASN A 671 -26.74 10.52 -5.60
N LEU A 672 -26.68 11.83 -5.84
CA LEU A 672 -25.73 12.68 -5.14
C LEU A 672 -25.97 12.59 -3.63
N PRO A 673 -24.90 12.40 -2.83
CA PRO A 673 -25.03 12.34 -1.38
C PRO A 673 -25.57 13.66 -0.83
N ASP A 674 -26.32 13.56 0.27
CA ASP A 674 -26.73 14.75 1.03
C ASP A 674 -25.50 15.59 1.37
N PRO A 675 -25.43 16.86 0.91
CA PRO A 675 -24.29 17.73 1.14
C PRO A 675 -24.04 18.02 2.65
N ASP A 676 -25.08 17.94 3.48
CA ASP A 676 -25.01 18.11 4.93
C ASP A 676 -24.79 16.77 5.66
N GLY A 677 -24.82 15.65 4.94
CA GLY A 677 -24.71 14.31 5.47
C GLY A 677 -23.28 13.77 5.51
N VAL A 678 -23.08 12.66 6.22
CA VAL A 678 -21.85 11.87 6.13
C VAL A 678 -22.01 10.82 5.02
N PRO A 679 -21.19 10.87 3.96
CA PRO A 679 -21.41 10.04 2.76
C PRO A 679 -21.04 8.56 2.93
N PHE A 680 -20.75 8.09 4.14
CA PHE A 680 -20.37 6.72 4.45
C PHE A 680 -20.78 6.32 5.87
N LYS A 681 -20.90 5.04 6.14
CA LYS A 681 -21.15 4.50 7.48
C LYS A 681 -19.91 4.73 8.36
N ARG A 682 -20.14 5.09 9.61
CA ARG A 682 -19.08 5.24 10.63
C ARG A 682 -19.24 4.19 11.71
N GLU A 683 -18.12 3.62 12.14
CA GLU A 683 -18.11 2.81 13.35
C GLU A 683 -18.02 3.69 14.58
N TRP A 684 -18.85 3.42 15.56
CA TRP A 684 -18.92 4.21 16.79
C TRP A 684 -18.36 3.42 17.95
N SER A 685 -17.50 4.04 18.74
CA SER A 685 -17.17 3.53 20.06
C SER A 685 -18.43 3.57 20.95
N MET A 686 -18.61 2.55 21.79
CA MET A 686 -19.69 2.58 22.78
C MET A 686 -19.49 3.78 23.72
N ILE A 687 -20.55 4.52 23.98
CA ILE A 687 -20.55 5.59 24.98
C ILE A 687 -21.17 4.99 26.23
N ASP A 688 -20.36 4.81 27.29
CA ASP A 688 -20.89 4.50 28.60
C ASP A 688 -21.69 5.71 29.08
N ARG A 689 -22.99 5.56 29.12
CA ARG A 689 -23.86 6.53 29.81
C ARG A 689 -23.96 6.08 31.27
N PRO A 690 -23.69 6.98 32.24
CA PRO A 690 -23.81 6.66 33.66
C PRO A 690 -25.23 6.27 34.04
#